data_41cf8026dfa5450ca67fbb0ee3d320d9
#
_entry.id   41cf8026dfa5450ca67fbb0ee3d320d9
#
_cell.length_a   1.000
_cell.length_b   1.000
_cell.length_c   1.000
_cell.angle_alpha   90.00
_cell.angle_beta   90.00
_cell.angle_gamma   90.00
#
_symmetry.space_group_name_H-M   'P 1'
#
loop_
_entity.id
_entity.type
_entity.pdbx_description
1 polymer ?
#
loop_
_entity_poly.entity_id
_entity_poly.type
_entity_poly.pdbx_seq_one_letter_code
_entity_poly.pdbx_strand_id
1 'polypeptide(L)'
;LLIFATQAGWSSTRKSAAFDEQYHLAAGYSYLRTGDFRLATNHPPLAGLLAALPLLADSTITLPTDHSSWQNSDRFLFSDIFLWESGNAAQSMLLRARWMVTALGVLLVASIFFAARQMLGVRAGWLALLLTIFEPNLIAHSRFVTTDLPLTLFIFLATWWWWRWLVHARWRYAMLAGLFAGLAMGAKYNGALVWAILALTALLQPITPAGASWKQRLASMIVAALAAVAVIWTLFRFSVGPVTFLPAWLPLPAPHYVQWFWNTVVRIIDLQGARVDFFLGEASSRSWWNYFFVAAGVKLPLLELLLALIGFVLLVRDRSVRRLCVLWLPPALLLLLGATQVLNIGFRHMLPAIPFLLLLGASVAERVPWLTTRPRRTAIAAGLLALWLVLDVARVAPHYESYFNQLAGPWQNWSNLLVDSNLDWGQDLIELRQVMDANGIESVNLAYFGKAAPEAYGVRYQPLPSYLRFMEGREIYAYNPYTPMPGWYAISATALRTGTMTPETVDLYKVFRDLAPEARAGFSIYLYHLAYPPTTTVARPIVTGAALWTLPPAALGIAPDRRAAVKWLETSASTVYPQGAGFTATRDENFQPVAANFADVLTLLGYTNNMQSVKPGETLALTLYWQVGEQPMPQPAPTRGAALSIFVHVVDGDPARKLAEFDSWDAALRGLEPGDVIAQHVALEIAEDVAPKAYDLLAGVYSPQDWQRLVTAQDGATYDYVRIGAVEVTP
;
A
#
# COMPACT_ATOMS: atom_id res chain seq x y z
N LEU A 1 8.52 24.19 16.72
CA LEU A 1 7.32 23.35 16.63
C LEU A 1 6.46 23.71 15.43
N LEU A 2 6.15 25.00 15.21
CA LEU A 2 5.33 25.45 14.08
C LEU A 2 5.96 25.05 12.72
N ILE A 3 7.28 25.24 12.54
CA ILE A 3 8.00 24.85 11.32
C ILE A 3 7.80 23.35 11.02
N PHE A 4 7.95 22.50 12.03
CA PHE A 4 7.73 21.05 11.87
C PHE A 4 6.29 20.72 11.47
N ALA A 5 5.32 21.30 12.19
CA ALA A 5 3.89 21.11 11.89
C ALA A 5 3.53 21.58 10.47
N THR A 6 4.10 22.73 10.03
CA THR A 6 3.87 23.26 8.67
C THR A 6 4.45 22.34 7.61
N GLN A 7 5.67 21.81 7.79
CA GLN A 7 6.28 20.86 6.85
C GLN A 7 5.44 19.59 6.72
N ALA A 8 5.07 18.96 7.85
CA ALA A 8 4.24 17.76 7.85
C ALA A 8 2.84 18.02 7.27
N GLY A 9 2.19 19.12 7.67
CA GLY A 9 0.87 19.51 7.18
C GLY A 9 0.85 19.83 5.68
N TRP A 10 1.82 20.60 5.19
CA TRP A 10 1.95 20.88 3.76
C TRP A 10 2.18 19.60 2.95
N SER A 11 3.08 18.74 3.40
CA SER A 11 3.30 17.45 2.75
C SER A 11 2.04 16.57 2.74
N SER A 12 1.23 16.59 3.82
CA SER A 12 -0.02 15.84 3.91
C SER A 12 -1.01 16.16 2.79
N THR A 13 -1.09 17.43 2.36
CA THR A 13 -2.01 17.87 1.31
C THR A 13 -1.57 17.50 -0.10
N ARG A 14 -0.31 17.06 -0.28
CA ARG A 14 0.30 16.72 -1.57
C ARG A 14 0.40 15.22 -1.80
N LYS A 15 -0.08 14.40 -0.86
CA LYS A 15 0.10 12.94 -0.92
C LYS A 15 -1.22 12.19 -0.92
N SER A 16 -1.35 11.22 -1.82
CA SER A 16 -2.40 10.21 -1.78
C SER A 16 -2.29 9.32 -0.53
N ALA A 17 -3.26 8.46 -0.28
CA ALA A 17 -3.19 7.52 0.82
C ALA A 17 -2.02 6.56 0.65
N ALA A 18 -1.18 6.44 1.69
CA ALA A 18 -0.16 5.40 1.74
C ALA A 18 -0.79 4.04 1.99
N PHE A 19 -0.05 2.98 1.66
CA PHE A 19 -0.52 1.59 1.70
C PHE A 19 -1.23 1.20 3.00
N ASP A 20 -0.65 1.54 4.15
CA ASP A 20 -1.15 1.12 5.47
C ASP A 20 -2.26 2.04 6.02
N GLU A 21 -2.39 3.28 5.54
CA GLU A 21 -3.29 4.28 6.13
C GLU A 21 -4.76 3.86 6.08
N GLN A 22 -5.18 3.25 4.98
CA GLN A 22 -6.58 2.91 4.74
C GLN A 22 -7.14 1.97 5.80
N TYR A 23 -6.47 0.84 6.01
CA TYR A 23 -6.98 -0.14 6.96
C TYR A 23 -6.80 0.30 8.43
N HIS A 24 -5.77 1.09 8.76
CA HIS A 24 -5.65 1.66 10.10
C HIS A 24 -6.76 2.64 10.41
N LEU A 25 -7.11 3.52 9.45
CA LEU A 25 -8.17 4.49 9.62
C LEU A 25 -9.55 3.81 9.70
N ALA A 26 -9.83 2.90 8.76
CA ALA A 26 -11.09 2.16 8.71
C ALA A 26 -11.32 1.33 9.98
N ALA A 27 -10.30 0.58 10.41
CA ALA A 27 -10.34 -0.18 11.65
C ALA A 27 -10.51 0.73 12.88
N GLY A 28 -9.74 1.81 12.98
CA GLY A 28 -9.84 2.75 14.11
C GLY A 28 -11.22 3.39 14.23
N TYR A 29 -11.81 3.82 13.11
CA TYR A 29 -13.15 4.40 13.11
C TYR A 29 -14.22 3.36 13.46
N SER A 30 -14.12 2.14 12.91
CA SER A 30 -15.07 1.07 13.23
C SER A 30 -15.05 0.72 14.71
N TYR A 31 -13.87 0.65 15.35
CA TYR A 31 -13.76 0.38 16.79
C TYR A 31 -14.40 1.46 17.66
N LEU A 32 -14.22 2.73 17.30
CA LEU A 32 -14.84 3.84 18.01
C LEU A 32 -16.36 3.80 17.91
N ARG A 33 -16.90 3.44 16.74
CA ARG A 33 -18.34 3.42 16.48
C ARG A 33 -19.06 2.17 17.02
N THR A 34 -18.45 1.00 16.86
CA THR A 34 -19.11 -0.28 17.17
C THR A 34 -18.61 -0.92 18.48
N GLY A 35 -17.37 -0.64 18.86
CA GLY A 35 -16.70 -1.35 19.95
C GLY A 35 -16.19 -2.74 19.58
N ASP A 36 -16.32 -3.15 18.34
CA ASP A 36 -15.87 -4.43 17.82
C ASP A 36 -14.46 -4.29 17.20
N PHE A 37 -13.53 -5.14 17.64
CA PHE A 37 -12.12 -5.10 17.25
C PHE A 37 -11.77 -6.11 16.14
N ARG A 38 -12.76 -6.72 15.45
CA ARG A 38 -12.55 -7.81 14.46
C ARG A 38 -11.56 -7.49 13.33
N LEU A 39 -11.37 -6.23 12.98
CA LEU A 39 -10.45 -5.80 11.92
C LEU A 39 -8.99 -5.62 12.39
N ALA A 40 -8.70 -5.64 13.70
CA ALA A 40 -7.37 -5.35 14.29
C ALA A 40 -6.46 -6.57 14.43
N THR A 41 -6.34 -7.38 13.40
CA THR A 41 -5.64 -8.66 13.55
C THR A 41 -4.11 -8.57 13.56
N ASN A 42 -3.51 -7.55 12.92
CA ASN A 42 -2.06 -7.45 12.72
C ASN A 42 -1.37 -6.41 13.61
N HIS A 43 -2.11 -5.42 14.09
CA HIS A 43 -1.60 -4.34 14.93
C HIS A 43 -2.60 -4.01 16.04
N PRO A 44 -2.13 -3.61 17.24
CA PRO A 44 -3.00 -3.10 18.28
C PRO A 44 -3.73 -1.83 17.86
N PRO A 45 -4.90 -1.49 18.45
CA PRO A 45 -5.80 -0.50 17.89
C PRO A 45 -5.41 0.97 18.14
N LEU A 46 -4.47 1.29 19.04
CA LEU A 46 -4.25 2.65 19.55
C LEU A 46 -3.99 3.67 18.45
N ALA A 47 -3.14 3.36 17.48
CA ALA A 47 -2.81 4.30 16.41
C ALA A 47 -4.04 4.66 15.57
N GLY A 48 -4.83 3.65 15.17
CA GLY A 48 -6.08 3.86 14.44
C GLY A 48 -7.13 4.60 15.25
N LEU A 49 -7.28 4.26 16.55
CA LEU A 49 -8.20 4.95 17.46
C LEU A 49 -7.87 6.44 17.56
N LEU A 50 -6.60 6.80 17.80
CA LEU A 50 -6.18 8.20 17.90
C LEU A 50 -6.41 8.95 16.58
N ALA A 51 -6.04 8.36 15.46
CA ALA A 51 -6.21 8.97 14.14
C ALA A 51 -7.68 9.18 13.75
N ALA A 52 -8.58 8.29 14.16
CA ALA A 52 -9.99 8.36 13.84
C ALA A 52 -10.82 9.28 14.78
N LEU A 53 -10.26 9.73 15.91
CA LEU A 53 -10.99 10.61 16.86
C LEU A 53 -11.65 11.84 16.21
N PRO A 54 -10.97 12.61 15.31
CA PRO A 54 -11.60 13.77 14.68
C PRO A 54 -12.79 13.44 13.78
N LEU A 55 -12.89 12.19 13.32
CA LEU A 55 -13.95 11.76 12.42
C LEU A 55 -15.28 11.52 13.16
N LEU A 56 -15.25 11.33 14.48
CA LEU A 56 -16.46 11.15 15.29
C LEU A 56 -17.39 12.38 15.26
N ALA A 57 -16.85 13.56 14.98
CA ALA A 57 -17.64 14.79 14.86
C ALA A 57 -18.43 14.88 13.55
N ASP A 58 -18.21 13.96 12.61
CA ASP A 58 -18.82 13.94 11.30
C ASP A 58 -19.88 12.82 11.21
N SER A 59 -21.14 13.22 11.24
CA SER A 59 -22.27 12.28 11.17
C SER A 59 -22.58 11.77 9.76
N THR A 60 -21.94 12.34 8.73
CA THR A 60 -22.17 11.94 7.33
C THR A 60 -21.34 10.71 6.93
N ILE A 61 -20.39 10.29 7.75
CA ILE A 61 -19.54 9.13 7.46
C ILE A 61 -20.34 7.84 7.58
N THR A 62 -20.48 7.14 6.46
CA THR A 62 -21.12 5.82 6.37
C THR A 62 -20.15 4.71 6.74
N LEU A 63 -20.56 3.82 7.65
CA LEU A 63 -19.79 2.65 8.04
C LEU A 63 -20.48 1.38 7.51
N PRO A 64 -19.93 0.67 6.50
CA PRO A 64 -20.60 -0.43 5.79
C PRO A 64 -20.54 -1.75 6.57
N THR A 65 -21.21 -1.83 7.73
CA THR A 65 -21.24 -3.03 8.58
C THR A 65 -22.13 -4.16 8.07
N ASP A 66 -22.98 -3.88 7.10
CA ASP A 66 -23.83 -4.83 6.36
C ASP A 66 -23.07 -5.55 5.23
N HIS A 67 -21.96 -5.01 4.77
CA HIS A 67 -21.16 -5.59 3.70
C HIS A 67 -20.45 -6.89 4.13
N SER A 68 -20.29 -7.85 3.20
CA SER A 68 -19.64 -9.16 3.46
C SER A 68 -18.22 -9.05 4.00
N SER A 69 -17.47 -8.00 3.63
CA SER A 69 -16.10 -7.76 4.15
C SER A 69 -16.07 -7.52 5.66
N TRP A 70 -17.12 -6.89 6.23
CA TRP A 70 -17.27 -6.77 7.68
C TRP A 70 -17.55 -8.12 8.32
N GLN A 71 -18.49 -8.90 7.74
CA GLN A 71 -18.87 -10.21 8.27
C GLN A 71 -17.68 -11.18 8.28
N ASN A 72 -16.88 -11.17 7.22
CA ASN A 72 -15.70 -12.03 7.05
C ASN A 72 -14.43 -11.48 7.72
N SER A 73 -14.51 -10.31 8.37
CA SER A 73 -13.34 -9.63 8.97
C SER A 73 -12.21 -9.36 7.98
N ASP A 74 -12.54 -9.17 6.69
CA ASP A 74 -11.57 -8.80 5.65
C ASP A 74 -11.26 -7.30 5.74
N ARG A 75 -10.25 -6.97 6.53
CA ARG A 75 -9.85 -5.58 6.77
C ARG A 75 -9.44 -4.82 5.50
N PHE A 76 -8.87 -5.52 4.50
CA PHE A 76 -8.40 -4.89 3.28
C PHE A 76 -9.58 -4.49 2.39
N LEU A 77 -10.46 -5.45 2.12
CA LEU A 77 -11.68 -5.19 1.38
C LEU A 77 -12.58 -4.19 2.11
N PHE A 78 -12.73 -4.32 3.43
CA PHE A 78 -13.51 -3.38 4.23
C PHE A 78 -12.98 -1.95 4.13
N SER A 79 -11.65 -1.77 4.16
CA SER A 79 -11.06 -0.43 4.04
C SER A 79 -11.27 0.18 2.66
N ASP A 80 -11.28 -0.63 1.60
CA ASP A 80 -11.55 -0.17 0.25
C ASP A 80 -13.00 0.28 0.11
N ILE A 81 -13.97 -0.54 0.56
CA ILE A 81 -15.39 -0.20 0.58
C ILE A 81 -15.63 1.06 1.41
N PHE A 82 -15.08 1.12 2.64
CA PHE A 82 -15.28 2.24 3.56
C PHE A 82 -14.79 3.58 2.99
N LEU A 83 -13.61 3.62 2.39
CA LEU A 83 -13.01 4.87 1.93
C LEU A 83 -13.47 5.26 0.53
N TRP A 84 -13.62 4.29 -0.39
CA TRP A 84 -13.74 4.61 -1.81
C TRP A 84 -15.12 4.29 -2.40
N GLU A 85 -15.91 3.37 -1.79
CA GLU A 85 -17.15 2.88 -2.38
C GLU A 85 -18.41 3.21 -1.57
N SER A 86 -18.28 3.67 -0.31
CA SER A 86 -19.42 4.03 0.56
C SER A 86 -19.87 5.50 0.43
N GLY A 87 -19.43 6.24 -0.59
CA GLY A 87 -19.74 7.65 -0.75
C GLY A 87 -19.07 8.60 0.25
N ASN A 88 -18.10 8.11 1.01
CA ASN A 88 -17.38 8.90 2.00
C ASN A 88 -16.39 9.88 1.34
N ALA A 89 -16.19 11.05 1.95
CA ALA A 89 -15.20 12.04 1.53
C ALA A 89 -13.79 11.61 1.96
N ALA A 90 -13.24 10.54 1.36
CA ALA A 90 -12.02 9.84 1.78
C ALA A 90 -10.83 10.77 1.97
N GLN A 91 -10.56 11.70 1.04
CA GLN A 91 -9.43 12.62 1.13
C GLN A 91 -9.57 13.57 2.35
N SER A 92 -10.77 14.06 2.64
CA SER A 92 -11.05 14.89 3.81
C SER A 92 -10.87 14.11 5.11
N MET A 93 -11.32 12.86 5.13
CA MET A 93 -11.16 11.96 6.28
C MET A 93 -9.68 11.70 6.57
N LEU A 94 -8.90 11.37 5.54
CA LEU A 94 -7.46 11.14 5.65
C LEU A 94 -6.73 12.39 6.16
N LEU A 95 -7.03 13.58 5.65
CA LEU A 95 -6.41 14.81 6.11
C LEU A 95 -6.70 15.10 7.60
N ARG A 96 -7.94 14.94 8.05
CA ARG A 96 -8.29 15.11 9.47
C ARG A 96 -7.55 14.09 10.37
N ALA A 97 -7.45 12.83 9.94
CA ALA A 97 -6.72 11.80 10.65
C ALA A 97 -5.20 12.08 10.70
N ARG A 98 -4.62 12.54 9.61
CA ARG A 98 -3.21 12.93 9.50
C ARG A 98 -2.85 14.10 10.43
N TRP A 99 -3.76 15.05 10.66
CA TRP A 99 -3.54 16.12 11.62
C TRP A 99 -3.38 15.62 13.05
N MET A 100 -4.09 14.55 13.45
CA MET A 100 -3.88 13.90 14.75
C MET A 100 -2.47 13.30 14.85
N VAL A 101 -2.00 12.63 13.80
CA VAL A 101 -0.63 12.08 13.78
C VAL A 101 0.40 13.20 13.79
N THR A 102 0.16 14.31 13.08
CA THR A 102 1.02 15.50 13.13
C THR A 102 1.10 16.09 14.56
N ALA A 103 -0.01 16.12 15.29
CA ALA A 103 0.00 16.55 16.68
C ALA A 103 0.85 15.64 17.59
N LEU A 104 0.82 14.33 17.37
CA LEU A 104 1.72 13.37 18.05
C LEU A 104 3.20 13.62 17.68
N GLY A 105 3.49 13.94 16.41
CA GLY A 105 4.83 14.33 15.96
C GLY A 105 5.33 15.61 16.65
N VAL A 106 4.49 16.63 16.75
CA VAL A 106 4.81 17.88 17.48
C VAL A 106 5.08 17.58 18.97
N LEU A 107 4.30 16.68 19.58
CA LEU A 107 4.53 16.24 20.95
C LEU A 107 5.88 15.51 21.09
N LEU A 108 6.26 14.69 20.12
CA LEU A 108 7.58 14.03 20.09
C LEU A 108 8.72 15.07 20.00
N VAL A 109 8.64 16.03 19.09
CA VAL A 109 9.62 17.13 18.95
C VAL A 109 9.78 17.89 20.27
N ALA A 110 8.67 18.29 20.89
CA ALA A 110 8.69 18.96 22.20
C ALA A 110 9.33 18.09 23.29
N SER A 111 8.99 16.78 23.30
CA SER A 111 9.52 15.84 24.28
C SER A 111 11.03 15.64 24.14
N ILE A 112 11.55 15.56 22.90
CA ILE A 112 13.00 15.48 22.60
C ILE A 112 13.72 16.74 23.12
N PHE A 113 13.17 17.93 22.86
CA PHE A 113 13.72 19.19 23.37
C PHE A 113 13.83 19.20 24.91
N PHE A 114 12.74 18.86 25.59
CA PHE A 114 12.73 18.89 27.07
C PHE A 114 13.62 17.80 27.67
N ALA A 115 13.67 16.60 27.07
CA ALA A 115 14.54 15.54 27.48
C ALA A 115 16.02 15.92 27.32
N ALA A 116 16.39 16.45 26.15
CA ALA A 116 17.76 16.94 25.89
C ALA A 116 18.18 18.02 26.89
N ARG A 117 17.30 19.02 27.10
CA ARG A 117 17.55 20.10 28.05
C ARG A 117 17.74 19.57 29.48
N GLN A 118 16.96 18.61 29.91
CA GLN A 118 16.99 18.06 31.26
C GLN A 118 18.20 17.11 31.48
N MET A 119 18.50 16.27 30.49
CA MET A 119 19.53 15.24 30.62
C MET A 119 20.94 15.78 30.32
N LEU A 120 21.04 16.73 29.43
CA LEU A 120 22.32 17.15 28.83
C LEU A 120 22.63 18.63 29.06
N GLY A 121 21.63 19.50 29.04
CA GLY A 121 21.79 20.94 29.22
C GLY A 121 21.00 21.78 28.20
N VAL A 122 20.99 23.10 28.40
CA VAL A 122 20.15 24.02 27.61
C VAL A 122 20.56 24.08 26.14
N ARG A 123 21.87 24.09 25.86
CA ARG A 123 22.41 24.13 24.48
C ARG A 123 22.08 22.85 23.74
N ALA A 124 22.22 21.69 24.41
CA ALA A 124 21.82 20.43 23.86
C ALA A 124 20.32 20.38 23.54
N GLY A 125 19.46 21.00 24.38
CA GLY A 125 18.04 21.16 24.09
C GLY A 125 17.79 21.87 22.76
N TRP A 126 18.41 23.03 22.55
CA TRP A 126 18.25 23.79 21.31
C TRP A 126 18.81 23.08 20.08
N LEU A 127 19.97 22.40 20.22
CA LEU A 127 20.53 21.61 19.11
C LEU A 127 19.64 20.42 18.79
N ALA A 128 19.10 19.71 19.79
CA ALA A 128 18.15 18.60 19.58
C ALA A 128 16.87 19.09 18.85
N LEU A 129 16.35 20.25 19.25
CA LEU A 129 15.20 20.86 18.56
C LEU A 129 15.52 21.15 17.10
N LEU A 130 16.67 21.78 16.81
CA LEU A 130 17.08 22.11 15.45
C LEU A 130 17.20 20.84 14.58
N LEU A 131 17.88 19.81 15.06
CA LEU A 131 18.00 18.53 14.35
C LEU A 131 16.63 17.92 14.11
N THR A 132 15.78 17.86 15.12
CA THR A 132 14.47 17.18 15.05
C THR A 132 13.50 17.86 14.07
N ILE A 133 13.47 19.20 14.00
CA ILE A 133 12.52 19.90 13.11
C ILE A 133 12.85 19.74 11.64
N PHE A 134 14.06 19.31 11.30
CA PHE A 134 14.51 19.02 9.94
C PHE A 134 14.87 17.54 9.72
N GLU A 135 14.46 16.65 10.61
CA GLU A 135 14.65 15.20 10.40
C GLU A 135 13.56 14.66 9.45
N PRO A 136 13.91 14.27 8.20
CA PRO A 136 12.92 13.98 7.15
C PRO A 136 12.07 12.75 7.44
N ASN A 137 12.62 11.72 8.10
CA ASN A 137 11.85 10.51 8.42
C ASN A 137 10.79 10.81 9.51
N LEU A 138 11.11 11.65 10.51
CA LEU A 138 10.10 12.08 11.50
C LEU A 138 9.03 12.97 10.86
N ILE A 139 9.40 13.89 9.96
CA ILE A 139 8.43 14.69 9.21
C ILE A 139 7.51 13.79 8.38
N ALA A 140 8.07 12.83 7.63
CA ALA A 140 7.32 11.89 6.80
C ALA A 140 6.31 11.08 7.63
N HIS A 141 6.76 10.45 8.70
CA HIS A 141 5.91 9.60 9.51
C HIS A 141 4.97 10.35 10.46
N SER A 142 5.16 11.67 10.63
CA SER A 142 4.23 12.54 11.37
C SER A 142 2.98 12.93 10.58
N ARG A 143 2.82 12.46 9.34
CA ARG A 143 1.67 12.74 8.50
C ARG A 143 0.92 11.49 8.01
N PHE A 144 1.46 10.30 8.21
CA PHE A 144 0.80 9.06 7.83
C PHE A 144 0.04 8.42 9.00
N VAL A 145 -1.16 7.95 8.75
CA VAL A 145 -1.95 7.19 9.72
C VAL A 145 -1.37 5.78 9.84
N THR A 146 -0.26 5.66 10.57
CA THR A 146 0.46 4.40 10.76
C THR A 146 0.84 4.21 12.22
N THR A 147 1.32 3.04 12.56
CA THR A 147 1.68 2.67 13.94
C THR A 147 3.07 3.17 14.35
N ASP A 148 3.92 3.59 13.40
CA ASP A 148 5.36 3.81 13.62
C ASP A 148 5.66 5.07 14.44
N LEU A 149 4.99 6.19 14.15
CA LEU A 149 5.18 7.43 14.92
C LEU A 149 4.63 7.34 16.34
N PRO A 150 3.40 6.85 16.60
CA PRO A 150 2.93 6.61 17.96
C PRO A 150 3.85 5.68 18.77
N LEU A 151 4.33 4.59 18.15
CA LEU A 151 5.32 3.70 18.77
C LEU A 151 6.59 4.45 19.17
N THR A 152 7.14 5.26 18.27
CA THR A 152 8.35 6.06 18.50
C THR A 152 8.18 7.03 19.65
N LEU A 153 7.08 7.78 19.66
CA LEU A 153 6.73 8.70 20.73
C LEU A 153 6.66 7.99 22.09
N PHE A 154 5.94 6.89 22.15
CA PHE A 154 5.68 6.24 23.44
C PHE A 154 6.87 5.44 23.96
N ILE A 155 7.68 4.81 23.09
CA ILE A 155 8.98 4.23 23.51
C ILE A 155 9.90 5.33 24.07
N PHE A 156 9.98 6.48 23.39
CA PHE A 156 10.79 7.60 23.84
C PHE A 156 10.34 8.13 25.21
N LEU A 157 9.03 8.38 25.36
CA LEU A 157 8.46 8.85 26.64
C LEU A 157 8.64 7.83 27.77
N ALA A 158 8.41 6.54 27.52
CA ALA A 158 8.62 5.49 28.52
C ALA A 158 10.07 5.48 29.00
N THR A 159 11.01 5.54 28.07
CA THR A 159 12.45 5.53 28.35
C THR A 159 12.90 6.79 29.09
N TRP A 160 12.41 7.98 28.70
CA TRP A 160 12.73 9.24 29.36
C TRP A 160 12.21 9.28 30.80
N TRP A 161 10.91 8.89 31.04
CA TRP A 161 10.35 8.85 32.38
C TRP A 161 11.01 7.77 33.24
N TRP A 162 11.42 6.64 32.66
CA TRP A 162 12.22 5.62 33.34
C TRP A 162 13.58 6.13 33.77
N TRP A 163 14.30 6.87 32.92
CA TRP A 163 15.54 7.55 33.28
C TRP A 163 15.35 8.52 34.43
N ARG A 164 14.28 9.34 34.41
CA ARG A 164 13.95 10.23 35.56
C ARG A 164 13.75 9.47 36.86
N TRP A 165 13.11 8.29 36.75
CA TRP A 165 12.93 7.44 37.91
C TRP A 165 14.28 6.87 38.41
N LEU A 166 15.14 6.38 37.56
CA LEU A 166 16.47 5.88 37.93
C LEU A 166 17.32 6.94 38.65
N VAL A 167 17.17 8.23 38.29
CA VAL A 167 17.92 9.35 38.87
C VAL A 167 17.31 9.85 40.19
N HIS A 168 15.99 9.89 40.31
CA HIS A 168 15.29 10.56 41.41
C HIS A 168 14.51 9.63 42.34
N ALA A 169 14.35 8.34 42.00
CA ALA A 169 13.64 7.30 42.77
C ALA A 169 12.19 7.64 43.14
N ARG A 170 11.50 8.52 42.40
CA ARG A 170 10.10 8.90 42.64
C ARG A 170 9.17 7.94 41.93
N TRP A 171 8.37 7.14 42.65
CA TRP A 171 7.47 6.10 42.11
C TRP A 171 6.56 6.57 40.96
N ARG A 172 6.09 7.85 40.97
CA ARG A 172 5.27 8.43 39.90
C ARG A 172 5.98 8.37 38.53
N TYR A 173 7.29 8.43 38.49
CA TYR A 173 8.04 8.34 37.24
C TYR A 173 8.09 6.91 36.71
N ALA A 174 8.15 5.91 37.57
CA ALA A 174 8.02 4.50 37.18
C ALA A 174 6.61 4.20 36.65
N MET A 175 5.57 4.73 37.30
CA MET A 175 4.19 4.59 36.85
C MET A 175 3.98 5.25 35.46
N LEU A 176 4.51 6.46 35.23
CA LEU A 176 4.45 7.12 33.93
C LEU A 176 5.24 6.35 32.85
N ALA A 177 6.41 5.80 33.20
CA ALA A 177 7.14 4.93 32.28
C ALA A 177 6.32 3.70 31.88
N GLY A 178 5.63 3.07 32.83
CA GLY A 178 4.73 1.94 32.59
C GLY A 178 3.51 2.33 31.73
N LEU A 179 2.90 3.49 32.01
CA LEU A 179 1.81 4.02 31.21
C LEU A 179 2.22 4.19 29.74
N PHE A 180 3.37 4.83 29.48
CA PHE A 180 3.86 5.01 28.12
C PHE A 180 4.34 3.69 27.50
N ALA A 181 4.87 2.74 28.28
CA ALA A 181 5.18 1.39 27.80
C ALA A 181 3.91 0.67 27.32
N GLY A 182 2.81 0.77 28.08
CA GLY A 182 1.50 0.24 27.68
C GLY A 182 0.96 0.89 26.42
N LEU A 183 1.11 2.22 26.27
CA LEU A 183 0.74 2.93 25.04
C LEU A 183 1.62 2.52 23.84
N ALA A 184 2.92 2.29 24.03
CA ALA A 184 3.80 1.76 22.99
C ALA A 184 3.36 0.37 22.53
N MET A 185 3.05 -0.53 23.47
CA MET A 185 2.49 -1.86 23.18
C MET A 185 1.11 -1.78 22.54
N GLY A 186 0.29 -0.81 22.91
CA GLY A 186 -1.02 -0.55 22.30
C GLY A 186 -0.95 0.05 20.89
N ALA A 187 0.19 0.64 20.52
CA ALA A 187 0.42 1.18 19.18
C ALA A 187 0.94 0.11 18.19
N LYS A 188 1.88 -0.72 18.61
CA LYS A 188 2.48 -1.78 17.77
C LYS A 188 2.99 -2.92 18.65
N TYR A 189 2.88 -4.18 18.20
CA TYR A 189 3.30 -5.34 19.01
C TYR A 189 4.79 -5.33 19.37
N ASN A 190 5.66 -4.85 18.48
CA ASN A 190 7.08 -4.70 18.81
C ASN A 190 7.36 -3.57 19.82
N GLY A 191 6.35 -2.82 20.26
CA GLY A 191 6.41 -1.96 21.44
C GLY A 191 6.78 -2.70 22.72
N ALA A 192 6.58 -4.03 22.78
CA ALA A 192 7.07 -4.87 23.87
C ALA A 192 8.58 -4.79 24.08
N LEU A 193 9.36 -4.39 23.06
CA LEU A 193 10.79 -4.14 23.15
C LEU A 193 11.17 -3.09 24.20
N VAL A 194 10.24 -2.19 24.55
CA VAL A 194 10.45 -1.21 25.61
C VAL A 194 10.89 -1.86 26.92
N TRP A 195 10.41 -3.06 27.22
CA TRP A 195 10.78 -3.77 28.46
C TRP A 195 12.26 -4.17 28.49
N ALA A 196 12.81 -4.59 27.35
CA ALA A 196 14.26 -4.86 27.26
C ALA A 196 15.05 -3.57 27.44
N ILE A 197 14.60 -2.44 26.86
CA ILE A 197 15.23 -1.12 27.07
C ILE A 197 15.20 -0.73 28.54
N LEU A 198 14.04 -0.81 29.22
CA LEU A 198 13.90 -0.43 30.62
C LEU A 198 14.75 -1.33 31.53
N ALA A 199 14.70 -2.65 31.33
CA ALA A 199 15.48 -3.61 32.13
C ALA A 199 16.98 -3.42 31.96
N LEU A 200 17.47 -3.34 30.71
CA LEU A 200 18.91 -3.17 30.45
C LEU A 200 19.42 -1.81 30.94
N THR A 201 18.65 -0.74 30.81
CA THR A 201 19.03 0.57 31.37
C THR A 201 19.05 0.52 32.91
N ALA A 202 18.13 -0.20 33.54
CA ALA A 202 18.16 -0.41 35.00
C ALA A 202 19.38 -1.20 35.45
N LEU A 203 19.87 -2.14 34.64
CA LEU A 203 21.07 -2.92 34.94
C LEU A 203 22.37 -2.12 34.74
N LEU A 204 22.45 -1.36 33.65
CA LEU A 204 23.68 -0.66 33.24
C LEU A 204 23.92 0.65 33.99
N GLN A 205 22.83 1.40 34.29
CA GLN A 205 22.98 2.71 34.95
C GLN A 205 23.51 2.57 36.41
N PRO A 206 24.58 3.29 36.79
CA PRO A 206 25.11 3.25 38.12
C PRO A 206 24.09 3.66 39.18
N ILE A 207 24.14 3.03 40.35
CA ILE A 207 23.36 3.44 41.51
C ILE A 207 24.03 4.69 42.10
N THR A 208 23.24 5.76 42.25
CA THR A 208 23.70 7.01 42.89
C THR A 208 23.01 7.17 44.25
N PRO A 209 23.53 7.96 45.20
CA PRO A 209 22.89 8.16 46.48
C PRO A 209 21.46 8.65 46.45
N ALA A 210 21.13 9.51 45.44
CA ALA A 210 19.76 10.01 45.20
C ALA A 210 18.92 9.11 44.26
N GLY A 211 19.54 8.05 43.70
CA GLY A 211 18.89 7.15 42.74
C GLY A 211 18.32 5.89 43.39
N ALA A 212 17.63 5.10 42.58
CA ALA A 212 16.95 3.89 43.02
C ALA A 212 17.91 2.74 43.32
N SER A 213 17.75 2.13 44.48
CA SER A 213 18.40 0.87 44.89
C SER A 213 17.90 -0.31 44.05
N TRP A 214 18.63 -1.46 44.05
CA TRP A 214 18.22 -2.67 43.32
C TRP A 214 16.82 -3.18 43.71
N LYS A 215 16.48 -3.17 45.00
CA LYS A 215 15.14 -3.58 45.45
C LYS A 215 14.06 -2.65 44.90
N GLN A 216 14.33 -1.35 44.88
CA GLN A 216 13.42 -0.37 44.30
C GLN A 216 13.32 -0.53 42.78
N ARG A 217 14.43 -0.85 42.06
CA ARG A 217 14.40 -1.10 40.63
C ARG A 217 13.49 -2.26 40.29
N LEU A 218 13.59 -3.38 41.00
CA LEU A 218 12.71 -4.54 40.81
C LEU A 218 11.24 -4.21 41.14
N ALA A 219 10.97 -3.60 42.29
CA ALA A 219 9.60 -3.22 42.67
C ALA A 219 8.96 -2.27 41.66
N SER A 220 9.72 -1.31 41.12
CA SER A 220 9.19 -0.35 40.14
C SER A 220 9.03 -0.93 38.75
N MET A 221 9.76 -1.98 38.37
CA MET A 221 9.44 -2.75 37.16
C MET A 221 8.05 -3.40 37.27
N ILE A 222 7.69 -3.91 38.41
CA ILE A 222 6.34 -4.47 38.67
C ILE A 222 5.29 -3.36 38.57
N VAL A 223 5.52 -2.20 39.22
CA VAL A 223 4.59 -1.05 39.11
C VAL A 223 4.42 -0.59 37.67
N ALA A 224 5.50 -0.49 36.92
CA ALA A 224 5.45 -0.14 35.50
C ALA A 224 4.69 -1.20 34.67
N ALA A 225 4.91 -2.50 34.97
CA ALA A 225 4.20 -3.59 34.30
C ALA A 225 2.69 -3.55 34.57
N LEU A 226 2.29 -3.34 35.82
CA LEU A 226 0.87 -3.20 36.20
C LEU A 226 0.23 -1.99 35.48
N ALA A 227 0.93 -0.86 35.42
CA ALA A 227 0.45 0.31 34.69
C ALA A 227 0.28 0.03 33.20
N ALA A 228 1.23 -0.68 32.56
CA ALA A 228 1.13 -1.05 31.16
C ALA A 228 -0.02 -2.04 30.89
N VAL A 229 -0.21 -3.04 31.75
CA VAL A 229 -1.35 -3.98 31.66
C VAL A 229 -2.67 -3.22 31.78
N ALA A 230 -2.77 -2.27 32.71
CA ALA A 230 -3.97 -1.44 32.88
C ALA A 230 -4.28 -0.62 31.62
N VAL A 231 -3.26 -0.07 30.95
CA VAL A 231 -3.43 0.64 29.67
C VAL A 231 -3.96 -0.30 28.58
N ILE A 232 -3.32 -1.45 28.37
CA ILE A 232 -3.77 -2.43 27.37
C ILE A 232 -5.20 -2.89 27.68
N TRP A 233 -5.49 -3.20 28.93
CA TRP A 233 -6.83 -3.64 29.34
C TRP A 233 -7.89 -2.56 29.09
N THR A 234 -7.58 -1.29 29.36
CA THR A 234 -8.45 -0.15 29.04
C THR A 234 -8.70 -0.03 27.54
N LEU A 235 -7.66 -0.16 26.70
CA LEU A 235 -7.78 -0.12 25.24
C LEU A 235 -8.74 -1.19 24.70
N PHE A 236 -8.80 -2.34 25.34
CA PHE A 236 -9.72 -3.44 25.01
C PHE A 236 -10.97 -3.48 25.91
N ARG A 237 -11.39 -2.32 26.44
CA ARG A 237 -12.64 -2.11 27.20
C ARG A 237 -12.79 -3.08 28.37
N PHE A 238 -11.70 -3.33 29.08
CA PHE A 238 -11.64 -4.21 30.25
C PHE A 238 -12.14 -5.65 29.98
N SER A 239 -12.03 -6.12 28.73
CA SER A 239 -12.41 -7.49 28.38
C SER A 239 -11.55 -8.52 29.11
N VAL A 240 -12.16 -9.65 29.48
CA VAL A 240 -11.51 -10.80 30.09
C VAL A 240 -12.02 -12.06 29.38
N GLY A 241 -11.14 -12.99 29.07
CA GLY A 241 -11.52 -14.22 28.39
C GLY A 241 -10.36 -15.17 28.12
N PRO A 242 -10.66 -16.36 27.57
CA PRO A 242 -9.64 -17.36 27.22
C PRO A 242 -8.88 -16.94 25.95
N VAL A 243 -7.71 -17.55 25.76
CA VAL A 243 -6.92 -17.53 24.52
C VAL A 243 -6.69 -18.95 24.03
N THR A 244 -6.51 -19.16 22.71
CA THR A 244 -6.51 -20.51 22.12
C THR A 244 -5.31 -21.38 22.49
N PHE A 245 -4.20 -20.77 22.89
CA PHE A 245 -2.95 -21.49 23.23
C PHE A 245 -2.76 -21.72 24.73
N LEU A 246 -3.75 -21.33 25.57
CA LEU A 246 -3.79 -21.60 27.02
C LEU A 246 -5.06 -22.37 27.39
N PRO A 247 -5.05 -23.08 28.52
CA PRO A 247 -6.25 -23.77 29.00
C PRO A 247 -7.43 -22.78 29.20
N ALA A 248 -8.63 -23.17 28.78
CA ALA A 248 -9.82 -22.30 28.83
C ALA A 248 -10.21 -21.81 30.23
N TRP A 249 -9.79 -22.50 31.30
CA TRP A 249 -10.01 -22.12 32.68
C TRP A 249 -9.13 -20.96 33.16
N LEU A 250 -8.12 -20.52 32.33
CA LEU A 250 -7.25 -19.39 32.68
C LEU A 250 -7.59 -18.16 31.82
N PRO A 251 -8.61 -17.37 32.19
CA PRO A 251 -8.96 -16.17 31.46
C PRO A 251 -7.90 -15.07 31.70
N LEU A 252 -7.55 -14.37 30.63
CA LEU A 252 -6.60 -13.26 30.66
C LEU A 252 -7.29 -11.91 30.44
N PRO A 253 -6.75 -10.81 31.01
CA PRO A 253 -7.15 -9.46 30.61
C PRO A 253 -6.76 -9.19 29.16
N ALA A 254 -7.62 -8.49 28.41
CA ALA A 254 -7.45 -8.17 27.00
C ALA A 254 -7.10 -9.41 26.13
N PRO A 255 -7.93 -10.47 26.11
CA PRO A 255 -7.61 -11.72 25.42
C PRO A 255 -7.33 -11.52 23.93
N HIS A 256 -8.01 -10.60 23.26
CA HIS A 256 -7.76 -10.26 21.86
C HIS A 256 -6.33 -9.77 21.63
N TYR A 257 -5.80 -8.89 22.51
CA TYR A 257 -4.42 -8.43 22.40
C TYR A 257 -3.43 -9.59 22.49
N VAL A 258 -3.60 -10.46 23.48
CA VAL A 258 -2.70 -11.60 23.72
C VAL A 258 -2.78 -12.61 22.59
N GLN A 259 -3.99 -12.93 22.12
CA GLN A 259 -4.21 -13.87 21.00
C GLN A 259 -3.60 -13.34 19.69
N TRP A 260 -3.83 -12.09 19.37
CA TRP A 260 -3.31 -11.50 18.12
C TRP A 260 -1.80 -11.26 18.15
N PHE A 261 -1.25 -10.93 19.31
CA PHE A 261 0.20 -10.91 19.50
C PHE A 261 0.80 -12.29 19.17
N TRP A 262 0.24 -13.35 19.73
CA TRP A 262 0.66 -14.73 19.47
C TRP A 262 0.54 -15.08 17.97
N ASN A 263 -0.62 -14.83 17.38
CA ASN A 263 -0.86 -15.09 15.96
C ASN A 263 0.12 -14.32 15.06
N THR A 264 0.48 -13.09 15.45
CA THR A 264 1.45 -12.28 14.71
C THR A 264 2.86 -12.88 14.78
N VAL A 265 3.27 -13.36 15.95
CA VAL A 265 4.57 -14.03 16.11
C VAL A 265 4.64 -15.31 15.25
N VAL A 266 3.61 -16.15 15.31
CA VAL A 266 3.52 -17.38 14.49
C VAL A 266 3.56 -17.02 12.99
N ARG A 267 2.74 -16.08 12.55
CA ARG A 267 2.67 -15.66 11.14
C ARG A 267 3.99 -15.11 10.60
N ILE A 268 4.77 -14.37 11.39
CA ILE A 268 6.08 -13.86 10.95
C ILE A 268 7.02 -15.03 10.62
N ILE A 269 6.92 -16.14 11.35
CA ILE A 269 7.70 -17.35 11.09
C ILE A 269 7.26 -17.98 9.76
N ASP A 270 5.96 -18.06 9.51
CA ASP A 270 5.37 -18.63 8.28
C ASP A 270 5.65 -17.80 7.02
N LEU A 271 5.88 -16.48 7.16
CA LEU A 271 6.20 -15.59 6.03
C LEU A 271 7.63 -15.76 5.50
N GLN A 272 8.47 -16.57 6.14
CA GLN A 272 9.83 -16.83 5.64
C GLN A 272 9.78 -17.51 4.27
N GLY A 273 10.35 -16.84 3.27
CA GLY A 273 10.43 -17.36 1.90
C GLY A 273 9.21 -17.12 1.01
N ALA A 274 8.09 -16.63 1.55
CA ALA A 274 6.88 -16.41 0.78
C ALA A 274 6.84 -15.06 0.04
N ARG A 275 7.63 -14.09 0.49
CA ARG A 275 7.68 -12.74 -0.08
C ARG A 275 9.08 -12.41 -0.58
N VAL A 276 9.16 -11.69 -1.69
CA VAL A 276 10.40 -11.11 -2.21
C VAL A 276 10.55 -9.69 -1.70
N ASP A 277 11.65 -9.42 -1.00
CA ASP A 277 12.13 -8.09 -0.61
C ASP A 277 13.27 -7.66 -1.56
N PHE A 278 13.68 -6.39 -1.50
CA PHE A 278 14.73 -5.84 -2.36
C PHE A 278 15.80 -5.09 -1.57
N PHE A 279 17.06 -5.34 -1.90
CA PHE A 279 18.21 -4.72 -1.24
C PHE A 279 19.42 -4.65 -2.15
N LEU A 280 19.98 -3.45 -2.36
CA LEU A 280 21.21 -3.19 -3.11
C LEU A 280 21.29 -3.86 -4.49
N GLY A 281 20.20 -3.78 -5.26
CA GLY A 281 20.12 -4.33 -6.62
C GLY A 281 19.64 -5.78 -6.68
N GLU A 282 19.48 -6.46 -5.55
CA GLU A 282 19.06 -7.85 -5.46
C GLU A 282 17.63 -7.96 -4.94
N ALA A 283 16.81 -8.76 -5.63
CA ALA A 283 15.48 -9.18 -5.18
C ALA A 283 15.56 -10.62 -4.64
N SER A 284 15.16 -10.85 -3.40
CA SER A 284 15.30 -12.17 -2.76
C SER A 284 14.18 -12.42 -1.73
N SER A 285 13.80 -13.69 -1.59
CA SER A 285 12.94 -14.14 -0.50
C SER A 285 13.69 -14.41 0.81
N ARG A 286 15.02 -14.24 0.81
CA ARG A 286 15.86 -14.34 2.00
C ARG A 286 16.13 -12.96 2.56
N SER A 287 16.05 -12.82 3.88
CA SER A 287 16.38 -11.57 4.57
C SER A 287 17.89 -11.31 4.62
N TRP A 288 18.26 -10.01 4.71
CA TRP A 288 19.65 -9.57 4.86
C TRP A 288 19.88 -9.03 6.27
N TRP A 289 20.84 -9.60 6.99
CA TRP A 289 21.17 -9.17 8.36
C TRP A 289 21.66 -7.71 8.46
N ASN A 290 22.29 -7.21 7.39
CA ASN A 290 22.85 -5.86 7.32
C ASN A 290 21.88 -4.81 6.76
N TYR A 291 20.65 -5.20 6.39
CA TYR A 291 19.67 -4.31 5.77
C TYR A 291 19.45 -3.01 6.55
N PHE A 292 19.17 -3.10 7.85
CA PHE A 292 18.87 -1.92 8.66
C PHE A 292 20.10 -1.06 8.95
N PHE A 293 21.30 -1.61 8.93
CA PHE A 293 22.53 -0.82 9.03
C PHE A 293 22.74 0.05 7.79
N VAL A 294 22.57 -0.53 6.60
CA VAL A 294 22.66 0.21 5.33
C VAL A 294 21.49 1.20 5.22
N ALA A 295 20.27 0.77 5.54
CA ALA A 295 19.11 1.65 5.53
C ALA A 295 19.31 2.87 6.47
N ALA A 296 19.80 2.67 7.68
CA ALA A 296 20.17 3.78 8.58
C ALA A 296 21.24 4.68 7.97
N GLY A 297 22.25 4.10 7.33
CA GLY A 297 23.37 4.83 6.72
C GLY A 297 22.93 5.75 5.58
N VAL A 298 21.87 5.38 4.81
CA VAL A 298 21.42 6.16 3.64
C VAL A 298 20.12 6.94 3.88
N LYS A 299 19.32 6.59 4.92
CA LYS A 299 18.03 7.22 5.23
C LYS A 299 18.11 8.30 6.32
N LEU A 300 19.14 8.29 7.14
CA LEU A 300 19.35 9.36 8.14
C LEU A 300 20.20 10.49 7.52
N PRO A 301 19.93 11.76 7.85
CA PRO A 301 20.78 12.87 7.45
C PRO A 301 22.23 12.61 7.87
N LEU A 302 23.18 12.77 6.92
CA LEU A 302 24.59 12.48 7.16
C LEU A 302 25.16 13.26 8.36
N LEU A 303 24.71 14.51 8.49
CA LEU A 303 25.11 15.37 9.60
C LEU A 303 24.66 14.82 10.96
N GLU A 304 23.46 14.26 11.04
CA GLU A 304 22.93 13.65 12.27
C GLU A 304 23.72 12.40 12.66
N LEU A 305 24.03 11.55 11.67
CA LEU A 305 24.89 10.39 11.88
C LEU A 305 26.26 10.77 12.42
N LEU A 306 26.89 11.80 11.82
CA LEU A 306 28.21 12.29 12.25
C LEU A 306 28.14 12.87 13.67
N LEU A 307 27.14 13.68 13.98
CA LEU A 307 26.96 14.26 15.31
C LEU A 307 26.67 13.18 16.36
N ALA A 308 25.83 12.18 16.03
CA ALA A 308 25.56 11.06 16.94
C ALA A 308 26.81 10.24 17.23
N LEU A 309 27.63 9.96 16.21
CA LEU A 309 28.91 9.28 16.37
C LEU A 309 29.89 10.09 17.26
N ILE A 310 30.05 11.38 16.96
CA ILE A 310 30.88 12.29 17.78
C ILE A 310 30.38 12.32 19.22
N GLY A 311 29.05 12.47 19.41
CA GLY A 311 28.43 12.46 20.74
C GLY A 311 28.71 11.18 21.49
N PHE A 312 28.60 10.02 20.86
CA PHE A 312 28.92 8.72 21.47
C PHE A 312 30.40 8.62 21.86
N VAL A 313 31.36 9.01 20.97
CA VAL A 313 32.76 9.02 21.24
C VAL A 313 33.09 9.92 22.46
N LEU A 314 32.47 11.09 22.53
CA LEU A 314 32.63 12.00 23.68
C LEU A 314 32.08 11.38 24.98
N LEU A 315 30.94 10.65 24.95
CA LEU A 315 30.44 9.93 26.11
C LEU A 315 31.42 8.85 26.62
N VAL A 316 32.08 8.14 25.70
CA VAL A 316 33.09 7.15 26.04
C VAL A 316 34.30 7.83 26.66
N ARG A 317 34.82 8.90 26.05
CA ARG A 317 35.96 9.68 26.53
C ARG A 317 35.75 10.26 27.92
N ASP A 318 34.55 10.81 28.18
CA ASP A 318 34.18 11.40 29.47
C ASP A 318 33.79 10.35 30.53
N ARG A 319 33.85 9.07 30.19
CA ARG A 319 33.44 7.94 31.06
C ARG A 319 31.96 8.04 31.50
N SER A 320 31.11 8.79 30.75
CA SER A 320 29.67 8.95 31.04
C SER A 320 28.77 7.94 30.30
N VAL A 321 29.39 7.02 29.54
CA VAL A 321 28.67 6.04 28.70
C VAL A 321 27.68 5.18 29.52
N ARG A 322 28.05 4.76 30.72
CA ARG A 322 27.14 3.98 31.61
C ARG A 322 26.05 4.84 32.22
N ARG A 323 26.37 6.08 32.61
CA ARG A 323 25.40 7.03 33.18
C ARG A 323 24.35 7.46 32.19
N LEU A 324 24.71 7.54 30.92
CA LEU A 324 23.81 7.95 29.83
C LEU A 324 23.52 6.79 28.86
N CYS A 325 23.50 5.54 29.38
CA CYS A 325 23.20 4.35 28.58
C CYS A 325 21.81 4.45 27.89
N VAL A 326 20.88 5.18 28.45
CA VAL A 326 19.56 5.46 27.87
C VAL A 326 19.62 6.13 26.50
N LEU A 327 20.74 6.76 26.11
CA LEU A 327 20.88 7.43 24.81
C LEU A 327 21.36 6.48 23.71
N TRP A 328 22.27 5.55 24.00
CA TRP A 328 22.87 4.69 22.99
C TRP A 328 22.29 3.27 22.97
N LEU A 329 21.77 2.79 24.10
CA LEU A 329 21.26 1.43 24.21
C LEU A 329 20.02 1.18 23.33
N PRO A 330 18.99 2.06 23.27
CA PRO A 330 17.83 1.84 22.43
C PRO A 330 18.18 1.71 20.93
N PRO A 331 18.94 2.63 20.30
CA PRO A 331 19.32 2.45 18.90
C PRO A 331 20.21 1.22 18.67
N ALA A 332 21.13 0.90 19.58
CA ALA A 332 21.96 -0.30 19.48
C ALA A 332 21.12 -1.58 19.53
N LEU A 333 20.14 -1.65 20.44
CA LEU A 333 19.26 -2.80 20.59
C LEU A 333 18.34 -2.96 19.38
N LEU A 334 17.78 -1.85 18.87
CA LEU A 334 16.93 -1.87 17.67
C LEU A 334 17.71 -2.34 16.44
N LEU A 335 18.92 -1.86 16.21
CA LEU A 335 19.77 -2.31 15.11
C LEU A 335 20.17 -3.79 15.25
N LEU A 336 20.51 -4.24 16.46
CA LEU A 336 20.83 -5.64 16.73
C LEU A 336 19.64 -6.56 16.43
N LEU A 337 18.45 -6.18 16.90
CA LEU A 337 17.22 -6.92 16.61
C LEU A 337 16.82 -6.80 15.13
N GLY A 338 17.10 -5.66 14.49
CA GLY A 338 16.93 -5.48 13.06
C GLY A 338 17.73 -6.51 12.25
N ALA A 339 18.93 -6.86 12.69
CA ALA A 339 19.75 -7.87 12.04
C ALA A 339 19.15 -9.29 12.05
N THR A 340 18.16 -9.55 12.89
CA THR A 340 17.45 -10.83 13.00
C THR A 340 16.05 -10.79 12.37
N GLN A 341 15.61 -9.66 11.82
CA GLN A 341 14.27 -9.54 11.22
C GLN A 341 14.19 -10.27 9.88
N VAL A 342 13.05 -10.95 9.70
CA VAL A 342 12.74 -11.68 8.48
C VAL A 342 12.27 -10.72 7.36
N LEU A 343 11.56 -9.64 7.73
CA LEU A 343 11.01 -8.67 6.79
C LEU A 343 11.91 -7.45 6.66
N ASN A 344 12.41 -7.21 5.43
CA ASN A 344 13.28 -6.08 5.10
C ASN A 344 12.52 -5.02 4.27
N ILE A 345 11.47 -4.46 4.85
CA ILE A 345 10.46 -3.65 4.14
C ILE A 345 10.54 -2.13 4.39
N GLY A 346 11.51 -1.66 5.19
CA GLY A 346 11.68 -0.21 5.35
C GLY A 346 12.34 0.23 6.63
N PHE A 347 13.04 1.36 6.53
CA PHE A 347 13.70 2.05 7.64
C PHE A 347 12.73 2.48 8.75
N ARG A 348 11.43 2.61 8.46
CA ARG A 348 10.37 2.93 9.44
C ARG A 348 10.39 2.03 10.69
N HIS A 349 10.88 0.80 10.57
CA HIS A 349 11.03 -0.10 11.71
C HIS A 349 12.11 0.36 12.71
N MET A 350 13.05 1.19 12.24
CA MET A 350 14.10 1.82 13.06
C MET A 350 13.73 3.24 13.53
N LEU A 351 12.53 3.74 13.19
CA LEU A 351 12.08 5.08 13.58
C LEU A 351 12.23 5.36 15.09
N PRO A 352 11.95 4.40 16.00
CA PRO A 352 12.16 4.61 17.44
C PRO A 352 13.62 4.84 17.87
N ALA A 353 14.60 4.57 17.01
CA ALA A 353 16.01 4.87 17.30
C ALA A 353 16.33 6.37 17.13
N ILE A 354 15.63 7.07 16.24
CA ILE A 354 15.96 8.45 15.84
C ILE A 354 16.00 9.42 17.03
N PRO A 355 15.01 9.49 17.93
CA PRO A 355 15.04 10.42 19.05
C PRO A 355 16.31 10.28 19.91
N PHE A 356 16.81 9.07 20.09
CA PHE A 356 18.00 8.79 20.89
C PHE A 356 19.29 9.16 20.15
N LEU A 357 19.35 8.95 18.82
CA LEU A 357 20.46 9.40 17.98
C LEU A 357 20.56 10.92 17.97
N LEU A 358 19.41 11.62 17.89
CA LEU A 358 19.35 13.08 17.98
C LEU A 358 19.86 13.61 19.35
N LEU A 359 19.51 12.91 20.44
CA LEU A 359 20.04 13.24 21.77
C LEU A 359 21.56 12.99 21.87
N LEU A 360 22.06 11.90 21.30
CA LEU A 360 23.49 11.65 21.21
C LEU A 360 24.21 12.78 20.46
N GLY A 361 23.70 13.15 19.28
CA GLY A 361 24.23 14.28 18.51
C GLY A 361 24.17 15.61 19.25
N ALA A 362 23.05 15.89 19.90
CA ALA A 362 22.85 17.11 20.68
C ALA A 362 23.83 17.22 21.86
N SER A 363 24.28 16.09 22.39
CA SER A 363 25.23 16.06 23.51
C SER A 363 26.56 16.75 23.21
N VAL A 364 26.92 16.90 21.94
CA VAL A 364 28.11 17.60 21.44
C VAL A 364 28.12 19.07 21.89
N ALA A 365 26.95 19.72 21.92
CA ALA A 365 26.83 21.14 22.25
C ALA A 365 27.31 21.52 23.66
N GLU A 366 27.27 20.58 24.60
CA GLU A 366 27.71 20.79 25.99
C GLU A 366 29.10 20.25 26.27
N ARG A 367 29.62 19.36 25.39
CA ARG A 367 30.91 18.65 25.61
C ARG A 367 32.07 19.22 24.84
N VAL A 368 31.83 20.03 23.85
CA VAL A 368 32.89 20.66 23.04
C VAL A 368 33.25 22.03 23.62
N PRO A 369 34.41 22.23 24.25
CA PRO A 369 34.73 23.44 25.03
C PRO A 369 34.67 24.73 24.24
N TRP A 370 35.06 24.75 22.96
CA TRP A 370 35.04 25.98 22.17
C TRP A 370 33.60 26.45 21.81
N LEU A 371 32.64 25.54 21.78
CA LEU A 371 31.20 25.88 21.60
C LEU A 371 30.69 26.64 22.83
N THR A 372 31.27 26.46 23.99
CA THR A 372 30.88 27.12 25.24
C THR A 372 31.60 28.45 25.48
N THR A 373 32.82 28.56 24.95
CA THR A 373 33.74 29.71 25.25
C THR A 373 33.77 30.77 24.16
N ARG A 374 33.27 30.50 22.94
CA ARG A 374 33.36 31.40 21.77
C ARG A 374 32.02 31.65 21.13
N PRO A 375 31.13 32.49 21.70
CA PRO A 375 29.72 32.65 21.30
C PRO A 375 29.53 33.00 19.81
N ARG A 376 30.37 33.87 19.24
CA ARG A 376 30.29 34.26 17.81
C ARG A 376 30.55 33.06 16.89
N ARG A 377 31.58 32.24 17.18
CA ARG A 377 31.89 31.05 16.39
C ARG A 377 30.80 29.99 16.52
N THR A 378 30.21 29.84 17.71
CA THR A 378 29.09 28.97 17.95
C THR A 378 27.85 29.40 17.17
N ALA A 379 27.55 30.68 17.12
CA ALA A 379 26.43 31.20 16.31
C ALA A 379 26.66 30.98 14.82
N ILE A 380 27.87 31.16 14.30
CA ILE A 380 28.22 30.85 12.90
C ILE A 380 28.06 29.35 12.62
N ALA A 381 28.61 28.50 13.47
CA ALA A 381 28.49 27.06 13.31
C ALA A 381 27.03 26.58 13.34
N ALA A 382 26.21 27.15 14.26
CA ALA A 382 24.78 26.85 14.33
C ALA A 382 24.03 27.32 13.07
N GLY A 383 24.39 28.50 12.53
CA GLY A 383 23.82 29.01 11.28
C GLY A 383 24.16 28.16 10.07
N LEU A 384 25.41 27.73 9.94
CA LEU A 384 25.85 26.81 8.87
C LEU A 384 25.18 25.42 8.98
N LEU A 385 25.05 24.93 10.21
CA LEU A 385 24.33 23.68 10.50
C LEU A 385 22.85 23.78 10.08
N ALA A 386 22.20 24.86 10.50
CA ALA A 386 20.80 25.10 10.14
C ALA A 386 20.63 25.22 8.63
N LEU A 387 21.51 25.95 7.94
CA LEU A 387 21.49 26.08 6.48
C LEU A 387 21.66 24.72 5.80
N TRP A 388 22.61 23.89 6.26
CA TRP A 388 22.80 22.53 5.73
C TRP A 388 21.52 21.71 5.86
N LEU A 389 20.91 21.65 7.04
CA LEU A 389 19.68 20.90 7.31
C LEU A 389 18.52 21.37 6.43
N VAL A 390 18.35 22.69 6.32
CA VAL A 390 17.31 23.29 5.46
C VAL A 390 17.51 22.88 4.00
N LEU A 391 18.73 23.00 3.47
CA LEU A 391 19.04 22.65 2.08
C LEU A 391 18.87 21.15 1.84
N ASP A 392 19.28 20.32 2.78
CA ASP A 392 19.18 18.85 2.67
C ASP A 392 17.72 18.38 2.64
N VAL A 393 16.87 18.96 3.46
CA VAL A 393 15.43 18.66 3.49
C VAL A 393 14.68 19.27 2.31
N ALA A 394 15.03 20.51 1.92
CA ALA A 394 14.37 21.22 0.83
C ALA A 394 14.49 20.50 -0.52
N ARG A 395 15.60 19.78 -0.77
CA ARG A 395 15.82 19.03 -2.03
C ARG A 395 14.82 17.90 -2.27
N VAL A 396 14.17 17.40 -1.22
CA VAL A 396 13.18 16.32 -1.32
C VAL A 396 11.75 16.77 -0.98
N ALA A 397 11.58 17.98 -0.44
CA ALA A 397 10.27 18.47 -0.07
C ALA A 397 9.32 18.56 -1.29
N PRO A 398 8.07 18.14 -1.18
CA PRO A 398 7.34 17.63 0.00
C PRO A 398 7.41 16.09 0.19
N HIS A 399 8.34 15.38 -0.47
CA HIS A 399 8.43 13.91 -0.57
C HIS A 399 9.39 13.34 0.50
N TYR A 400 9.19 13.69 1.78
CA TYR A 400 10.11 13.35 2.88
C TYR A 400 10.29 11.85 3.11
N GLU A 401 9.29 11.01 2.80
CA GLU A 401 9.38 9.55 2.88
C GLU A 401 10.41 8.97 1.90
N SER A 402 10.58 9.65 0.77
CA SER A 402 11.55 9.27 -0.26
C SER A 402 12.95 9.86 -0.03
N TYR A 403 13.21 10.40 1.16
CA TYR A 403 14.53 10.97 1.49
C TYR A 403 15.63 9.91 1.48
N PHE A 404 16.73 10.22 0.81
CA PHE A 404 18.03 9.56 0.92
C PHE A 404 19.11 10.61 1.09
N ASN A 405 20.12 10.32 1.89
CA ASN A 405 21.23 11.24 2.09
C ASN A 405 22.25 11.20 0.92
N GLN A 406 23.32 11.98 1.04
CA GLN A 406 24.31 12.15 -0.03
C GLN A 406 25.07 10.86 -0.38
N LEU A 407 25.15 9.88 0.52
CA LEU A 407 25.79 8.59 0.25
C LEU A 407 25.04 7.75 -0.78
N ALA A 408 23.74 7.97 -0.92
CA ALA A 408 22.91 7.25 -1.89
C ALA A 408 23.13 7.75 -3.33
N GLY A 409 23.82 8.89 -3.52
CA GLY A 409 24.01 9.52 -4.83
C GLY A 409 22.73 10.16 -5.39
N PRO A 410 22.64 10.31 -6.72
CA PRO A 410 21.49 10.95 -7.37
C PRO A 410 20.25 10.07 -7.29
N TRP A 411 19.05 10.70 -7.39
CA TRP A 411 17.75 10.04 -7.20
C TRP A 411 17.52 8.84 -8.13
N GLN A 412 18.10 8.84 -9.32
CA GLN A 412 18.00 7.72 -10.27
C GLN A 412 18.54 6.41 -9.71
N ASN A 413 19.42 6.49 -8.71
CA ASN A 413 20.01 5.34 -8.06
C ASN A 413 19.21 4.84 -6.84
N TRP A 414 18.28 5.63 -6.30
CA TRP A 414 17.63 5.30 -5.03
C TRP A 414 16.84 4.00 -5.07
N SER A 415 16.11 3.74 -6.17
CA SER A 415 15.40 2.48 -6.35
C SER A 415 16.32 1.26 -6.56
N ASN A 416 17.62 1.48 -6.83
CA ASN A 416 18.62 0.40 -6.85
C ASN A 416 19.15 0.05 -5.45
N LEU A 417 18.95 0.93 -4.47
CA LEU A 417 19.38 0.69 -3.10
C LEU A 417 18.28 0.07 -2.27
N LEU A 418 17.13 0.75 -2.18
CA LEU A 418 16.00 0.36 -1.34
C LEU A 418 14.69 0.75 -2.01
N VAL A 419 13.68 -0.08 -1.88
CA VAL A 419 12.29 0.19 -2.31
C VAL A 419 11.31 0.00 -1.14
N ASP A 420 10.03 -0.28 -1.41
CA ASP A 420 8.98 -0.36 -0.40
C ASP A 420 8.91 0.96 0.40
N SER A 421 8.50 0.94 1.62
CA SER A 421 8.30 2.13 2.47
C SER A 421 9.55 2.99 2.73
N ASN A 422 10.71 2.67 2.11
CA ASN A 422 11.85 3.59 2.06
C ASN A 422 11.73 4.65 0.96
N LEU A 423 10.98 4.39 -0.09
CA LEU A 423 10.90 5.22 -1.30
C LEU A 423 9.47 5.31 -1.84
N ASP A 424 8.76 4.20 -1.86
CA ASP A 424 7.49 3.99 -2.53
C ASP A 424 6.53 3.25 -1.61
N TRP A 425 5.53 3.97 -1.13
CA TRP A 425 4.49 3.44 -0.26
C TRP A 425 3.07 3.75 -0.79
N GLY A 426 2.97 4.02 -2.09
CA GLY A 426 1.74 4.36 -2.78
C GLY A 426 1.29 5.82 -2.61
N GLN A 427 2.15 6.71 -2.18
CA GLN A 427 1.83 8.06 -1.77
C GLN A 427 1.73 9.09 -2.90
N ASP A 428 2.07 8.77 -4.16
CA ASP A 428 2.29 9.79 -5.20
C ASP A 428 1.24 9.82 -6.34
N LEU A 429 0.00 9.33 -6.12
CA LEU A 429 -1.06 9.39 -7.15
C LEU A 429 -1.50 10.82 -7.48
N ILE A 430 -1.50 11.74 -6.50
CA ILE A 430 -1.80 13.16 -6.76
C ILE A 430 -0.75 13.75 -7.70
N GLU A 431 0.52 13.47 -7.44
CA GLU A 431 1.64 13.91 -8.28
C GLU A 431 1.59 13.24 -9.66
N LEU A 432 1.23 11.95 -9.73
CA LEU A 432 1.05 11.24 -10.99
C LEU A 432 0.02 11.95 -11.87
N ARG A 433 -1.14 12.31 -11.31
CA ARG A 433 -2.15 13.06 -12.06
C ARG A 433 -1.62 14.40 -12.57
N GLN A 434 -0.90 15.16 -11.75
CA GLN A 434 -0.30 16.44 -12.15
C GLN A 434 0.72 16.28 -13.28
N VAL A 435 1.55 15.23 -13.23
CA VAL A 435 2.53 14.93 -14.28
C VAL A 435 1.83 14.50 -15.57
N MET A 436 0.78 13.70 -15.49
CA MET A 436 -0.04 13.32 -16.66
C MET A 436 -0.64 14.56 -17.31
N ASP A 437 -1.26 15.47 -16.54
CA ASP A 437 -1.84 16.71 -17.05
C ASP A 437 -0.80 17.61 -17.73
N ALA A 438 0.36 17.77 -17.06
CA ALA A 438 1.44 18.62 -17.59
C ALA A 438 2.05 18.12 -18.90
N ASN A 439 1.96 16.81 -19.19
CA ASN A 439 2.50 16.16 -20.37
C ASN A 439 1.43 15.76 -21.39
N GLY A 440 0.15 16.12 -21.17
CA GLY A 440 -0.94 15.76 -22.07
C GLY A 440 -1.21 14.25 -22.15
N ILE A 441 -0.93 13.51 -21.07
CA ILE A 441 -1.12 12.05 -20.99
C ILE A 441 -2.53 11.77 -20.50
N GLU A 442 -3.37 11.23 -21.35
CA GLU A 442 -4.76 10.91 -20.99
C GLU A 442 -4.88 9.67 -20.12
N SER A 443 -4.10 8.63 -20.42
CA SER A 443 -4.13 7.34 -19.72
C SER A 443 -2.74 6.69 -19.71
N VAL A 444 -2.48 5.87 -18.67
CA VAL A 444 -1.23 5.14 -18.51
C VAL A 444 -1.47 3.65 -18.24
N ASN A 445 -0.53 2.80 -18.64
CA ASN A 445 -0.44 1.45 -18.10
C ASN A 445 0.20 1.56 -16.70
N LEU A 446 -0.54 1.19 -15.64
CA LEU A 446 -0.15 1.47 -14.26
C LEU A 446 0.24 0.21 -13.49
N ALA A 447 1.49 0.14 -13.04
CA ALA A 447 1.95 -0.79 -12.02
C ALA A 447 2.15 -0.03 -10.70
N TYR A 448 1.24 -0.21 -9.76
CA TYR A 448 1.16 0.61 -8.56
C TYR A 448 1.35 -0.22 -7.28
N PHE A 449 2.33 0.18 -6.47
CA PHE A 449 2.54 -0.36 -5.13
C PHE A 449 1.76 0.47 -4.11
N GLY A 450 0.47 0.18 -3.96
CA GLY A 450 -0.42 0.90 -3.04
C GLY A 450 -1.82 0.30 -3.03
N LYS A 451 -2.66 0.80 -2.15
CA LYS A 451 -4.06 0.38 -2.00
C LYS A 451 -5.07 1.47 -2.33
N ALA A 452 -4.61 2.72 -2.47
CA ALA A 452 -5.51 3.81 -2.83
C ALA A 452 -6.12 3.61 -4.21
N ALA A 453 -7.35 4.06 -4.40
CA ALA A 453 -8.04 4.06 -5.69
C ALA A 453 -7.45 5.16 -6.60
N PRO A 454 -6.71 4.84 -7.69
CA PRO A 454 -6.12 5.87 -8.54
C PRO A 454 -7.17 6.78 -9.20
N GLU A 455 -8.35 6.22 -9.50
CA GLU A 455 -9.48 6.97 -10.06
C GLU A 455 -10.03 8.04 -9.10
N ALA A 456 -9.98 7.82 -7.80
CA ALA A 456 -10.35 8.83 -6.80
C ALA A 456 -9.41 10.05 -6.81
N TYR A 457 -8.25 9.92 -7.44
CA TYR A 457 -7.28 10.98 -7.69
C TYR A 457 -7.27 11.47 -9.15
N GLY A 458 -8.26 11.02 -9.97
CA GLY A 458 -8.40 11.41 -11.37
C GLY A 458 -7.41 10.74 -12.33
N VAL A 459 -6.69 9.70 -11.90
CA VAL A 459 -5.77 8.95 -12.75
C VAL A 459 -6.56 7.96 -13.61
N ARG A 460 -6.47 8.10 -14.93
CA ARG A 460 -6.98 7.12 -15.89
C ARG A 460 -5.89 6.12 -16.22
N TYR A 461 -6.21 4.83 -16.18
CA TYR A 461 -5.17 3.80 -16.36
C TYR A 461 -5.71 2.46 -16.79
N GLN A 462 -4.83 1.66 -17.38
CA GLN A 462 -4.98 0.21 -17.52
C GLN A 462 -4.13 -0.49 -16.48
N PRO A 463 -4.70 -1.44 -15.69
CA PRO A 463 -3.95 -2.11 -14.64
C PRO A 463 -2.87 -3.02 -15.22
N LEU A 464 -1.71 -3.01 -14.57
CA LEU A 464 -0.63 -3.96 -14.77
C LEU A 464 -0.51 -4.87 -13.55
N PRO A 465 0.11 -6.06 -13.68
CA PRO A 465 0.41 -6.91 -12.54
C PRO A 465 1.14 -6.12 -11.44
N SER A 466 0.54 -6.02 -10.25
CA SER A 466 1.14 -5.32 -9.12
C SER A 466 0.64 -5.90 -7.79
N TYR A 467 1.21 -5.44 -6.68
CA TYR A 467 0.90 -6.04 -5.38
C TYR A 467 -0.51 -5.68 -4.92
N LEU A 468 -1.26 -6.69 -4.47
CA LEU A 468 -2.61 -6.64 -3.90
C LEU A 468 -3.72 -6.22 -4.87
N ARG A 469 -4.17 -4.95 -4.85
CA ARG A 469 -5.43 -4.53 -5.48
C ARG A 469 -5.58 -4.91 -6.95
N PHE A 470 -4.47 -5.02 -7.66
CA PHE A 470 -4.44 -5.23 -9.11
C PHE A 470 -4.01 -6.64 -9.53
N MET A 471 -4.02 -7.61 -8.60
CA MET A 471 -3.56 -8.97 -8.86
C MET A 471 -4.64 -9.89 -9.43
N GLU A 472 -5.84 -9.39 -9.71
CA GLU A 472 -6.95 -10.21 -10.18
C GLU A 472 -7.46 -9.70 -11.54
N GLY A 473 -7.79 -10.65 -12.41
CA GLY A 473 -8.48 -10.39 -13.66
C GLY A 473 -7.65 -10.61 -14.92
N ARG A 474 -8.38 -10.82 -16.03
CA ARG A 474 -7.86 -11.17 -17.35
C ARG A 474 -6.86 -10.16 -17.92
N GLU A 475 -7.06 -8.88 -17.66
CA GLU A 475 -6.21 -7.80 -18.16
C GLU A 475 -4.76 -7.89 -17.62
N ILE A 476 -4.63 -8.37 -16.39
CA ILE A 476 -3.34 -8.56 -15.73
C ILE A 476 -2.62 -9.75 -16.35
N TYR A 477 -3.31 -10.89 -16.53
CA TYR A 477 -2.74 -12.09 -17.12
C TYR A 477 -2.32 -11.91 -18.58
N ALA A 478 -2.98 -10.98 -19.28
CA ALA A 478 -2.66 -10.61 -20.66
C ALA A 478 -1.47 -9.63 -20.80
N TYR A 479 -0.79 -9.24 -19.72
CA TYR A 479 0.39 -8.39 -19.79
C TYR A 479 1.60 -9.17 -20.31
N ASN A 480 2.16 -8.71 -21.44
CA ASN A 480 3.37 -9.27 -22.04
C ASN A 480 4.62 -8.53 -21.48
N PRO A 481 5.43 -9.14 -20.61
CA PRO A 481 6.59 -8.48 -20.01
C PRO A 481 7.80 -8.36 -20.94
N TYR A 482 7.85 -9.13 -22.03
CA TYR A 482 8.98 -9.21 -22.94
C TYR A 482 8.94 -8.13 -24.02
N THR A 483 7.76 -7.88 -24.56
CA THR A 483 7.49 -6.84 -25.56
C THR A 483 6.16 -6.15 -25.22
N PRO A 484 6.14 -5.31 -24.17
CA PRO A 484 4.92 -4.60 -23.77
C PRO A 484 4.35 -3.78 -24.93
N MET A 485 3.05 -3.51 -24.92
CA MET A 485 2.42 -2.71 -25.97
C MET A 485 2.98 -1.27 -26.01
N PRO A 486 3.01 -0.60 -27.19
CA PRO A 486 3.38 0.81 -27.25
C PRO A 486 2.46 1.67 -26.39
N GLY A 487 2.97 2.76 -25.82
CA GLY A 487 2.19 3.72 -25.04
C GLY A 487 2.89 4.17 -23.77
N TRP A 488 2.14 4.90 -22.93
CA TRP A 488 2.62 5.40 -21.66
C TRP A 488 2.50 4.38 -20.55
N TYR A 489 3.56 4.27 -19.74
CA TYR A 489 3.66 3.41 -18.58
C TYR A 489 4.00 4.24 -17.34
N ALA A 490 3.27 4.02 -16.25
CA ALA A 490 3.58 4.55 -14.93
C ALA A 490 3.89 3.37 -14.02
N ILE A 491 5.15 3.20 -13.63
CA ILE A 491 5.61 2.04 -12.87
C ILE A 491 6.19 2.52 -11.55
N SER A 492 5.63 2.06 -10.45
CA SER A 492 6.15 2.39 -9.14
C SER A 492 7.50 1.71 -8.87
N ALA A 493 8.35 2.37 -8.08
CA ALA A 493 9.71 1.93 -7.83
C ALA A 493 9.78 0.49 -7.26
N THR A 494 8.83 0.14 -6.41
CA THR A 494 8.74 -1.20 -5.82
C THR A 494 8.35 -2.23 -6.88
N ALA A 495 7.31 -1.98 -7.67
CA ALA A 495 6.90 -2.88 -8.75
C ALA A 495 8.00 -3.06 -9.79
N LEU A 496 8.74 -1.97 -10.14
CA LEU A 496 9.86 -2.01 -11.07
C LEU A 496 10.94 -3.02 -10.64
N ARG A 497 11.16 -3.18 -9.33
CA ARG A 497 12.24 -4.02 -8.77
C ARG A 497 11.80 -5.41 -8.34
N THR A 498 10.54 -5.56 -7.90
CA THR A 498 10.04 -6.80 -7.27
C THR A 498 8.82 -7.41 -7.99
N GLY A 499 8.37 -6.79 -9.08
CA GLY A 499 7.14 -7.23 -9.76
C GLY A 499 5.95 -7.22 -8.80
N THR A 500 5.35 -8.37 -8.56
CA THR A 500 4.26 -8.56 -7.57
C THR A 500 4.78 -9.14 -6.24
N MET A 501 6.07 -9.04 -5.96
CA MET A 501 6.76 -9.57 -4.77
C MET A 501 6.73 -11.08 -4.63
N THR A 502 6.62 -11.80 -5.73
CA THR A 502 6.81 -13.26 -5.79
C THR A 502 8.02 -13.60 -6.68
N PRO A 503 8.73 -14.70 -6.43
CA PRO A 503 9.96 -15.04 -7.19
C PRO A 503 9.75 -15.07 -8.71
N GLU A 504 8.58 -15.54 -9.17
CA GLU A 504 8.24 -15.70 -10.58
C GLU A 504 8.03 -14.38 -11.30
N THR A 505 7.73 -13.31 -10.56
CA THR A 505 7.31 -12.02 -11.10
C THR A 505 8.35 -10.92 -11.00
N VAL A 506 9.52 -11.19 -10.40
CA VAL A 506 10.58 -10.18 -10.20
C VAL A 506 10.94 -9.48 -11.50
N ASP A 507 10.97 -10.18 -12.63
CA ASP A 507 11.38 -9.64 -13.92
C ASP A 507 10.25 -9.10 -14.81
N LEU A 508 9.02 -8.94 -14.26
CA LEU A 508 7.87 -8.39 -15.01
C LEU A 508 8.17 -7.06 -15.69
N TYR A 509 8.95 -6.21 -15.04
CA TYR A 509 9.27 -4.86 -15.55
C TYR A 509 10.74 -4.69 -15.93
N LYS A 510 11.43 -5.79 -16.25
CA LYS A 510 12.86 -5.77 -16.61
C LYS A 510 13.15 -4.84 -17.79
N VAL A 511 12.31 -4.82 -18.81
CA VAL A 511 12.45 -3.95 -20.00
C VAL A 511 12.58 -2.47 -19.61
N PHE A 512 11.87 -2.03 -18.56
CA PHE A 512 11.89 -0.63 -18.11
C PHE A 512 13.08 -0.29 -17.21
N ARG A 513 13.81 -1.29 -16.67
CA ARG A 513 14.97 -1.04 -15.80
C ARG A 513 16.15 -0.43 -16.55
N ASP A 514 16.25 -0.73 -17.84
CA ASP A 514 17.33 -0.27 -18.71
C ASP A 514 16.96 1.04 -19.46
N LEU A 515 15.72 1.52 -19.30
CA LEU A 515 15.25 2.76 -19.90
C LEU A 515 15.37 3.92 -18.90
N ALA A 516 15.72 5.10 -19.41
CA ALA A 516 15.58 6.32 -18.62
C ALA A 516 14.10 6.74 -18.59
N PRO A 517 13.52 7.03 -17.42
CA PRO A 517 12.17 7.55 -17.36
C PRO A 517 12.08 8.95 -17.97
N GLU A 518 11.04 9.22 -18.74
CA GLU A 518 10.80 10.54 -19.35
C GLU A 518 10.29 11.56 -18.33
N ALA A 519 9.55 11.08 -17.32
CA ALA A 519 9.07 11.88 -16.20
C ALA A 519 8.98 11.02 -14.92
N ARG A 520 8.71 11.68 -13.81
CA ARG A 520 8.46 11.00 -12.52
C ARG A 520 7.38 11.71 -11.73
N ALA A 521 6.59 10.97 -11.01
CA ALA A 521 5.69 11.49 -9.99
C ALA A 521 6.32 11.27 -8.61
N GLY A 522 6.65 12.37 -7.95
CA GLY A 522 7.49 12.34 -6.75
C GLY A 522 8.83 11.65 -7.01
N PHE A 523 9.19 10.71 -6.15
CA PHE A 523 10.34 9.82 -6.35
C PHE A 523 9.94 8.35 -6.44
N SER A 524 8.64 8.05 -6.38
CA SER A 524 8.13 6.69 -6.24
C SER A 524 7.51 6.11 -7.52
N ILE A 525 7.09 6.92 -8.49
CA ILE A 525 6.49 6.44 -9.73
C ILE A 525 7.27 7.02 -10.91
N TYR A 526 7.72 6.13 -11.82
CA TYR A 526 8.47 6.50 -13.02
C TYR A 526 7.60 6.35 -14.26
N LEU A 527 7.63 7.37 -15.13
CA LEU A 527 6.85 7.38 -16.37
C LEU A 527 7.77 7.09 -17.56
N TYR A 528 7.35 6.17 -18.40
CA TYR A 528 8.05 5.74 -19.61
C TYR A 528 7.10 5.82 -20.80
N HIS A 529 7.58 6.29 -21.95
CA HIS A 529 6.87 6.18 -23.20
C HIS A 529 7.53 5.10 -24.07
N LEU A 530 6.84 3.98 -24.26
CA LEU A 530 7.36 2.87 -25.04
C LEU A 530 6.90 3.00 -26.50
N ALA A 531 7.84 3.04 -27.41
CA ALA A 531 7.60 3.00 -28.85
C ALA A 531 8.55 1.98 -29.51
N TYR A 532 8.11 1.41 -30.61
CA TYR A 532 8.93 0.48 -31.39
C TYR A 532 9.24 1.05 -32.76
N PRO A 533 10.41 0.72 -33.34
CA PRO A 533 10.73 1.10 -34.72
C PRO A 533 9.64 0.65 -35.70
N PRO A 534 9.30 1.43 -36.72
CA PRO A 534 8.29 1.06 -37.73
C PRO A 534 8.60 -0.26 -38.45
N THR A 535 9.86 -0.65 -38.50
CA THR A 535 10.33 -1.90 -39.09
C THR A 535 10.09 -3.13 -38.23
N THR A 536 9.67 -2.96 -36.96
CA THR A 536 9.42 -4.07 -36.04
C THR A 536 8.20 -4.86 -36.51
N THR A 537 8.37 -6.12 -36.85
CA THR A 537 7.25 -7.00 -37.22
C THR A 537 6.42 -7.40 -36.01
N VAL A 538 5.14 -7.72 -36.20
CA VAL A 538 4.20 -8.04 -35.12
C VAL A 538 3.69 -9.47 -35.28
N ALA A 539 4.01 -10.32 -34.32
CA ALA A 539 3.33 -11.61 -34.16
C ALA A 539 2.01 -11.42 -33.37
N ARG A 540 0.97 -12.20 -33.71
CA ARG A 540 -0.35 -12.12 -33.09
C ARG A 540 -0.76 -13.49 -32.53
N PRO A 541 -0.05 -14.04 -31.54
CA PRO A 541 -0.40 -15.33 -30.95
C PRO A 541 -1.68 -15.22 -30.12
N ILE A 542 -2.43 -16.32 -30.07
CA ILE A 542 -3.58 -16.47 -29.18
C ILE A 542 -3.12 -17.34 -27.99
N VAL A 543 -3.39 -16.86 -26.77
CA VAL A 543 -3.06 -17.55 -25.53
C VAL A 543 -4.32 -17.68 -24.68
N THR A 544 -4.53 -18.85 -24.07
CA THR A 544 -5.70 -19.15 -23.27
C THR A 544 -5.31 -19.50 -21.84
N GLY A 545 -5.89 -18.87 -20.85
CA GLY A 545 -5.82 -19.20 -19.42
C GLY A 545 -4.45 -19.05 -18.74
N ALA A 546 -3.35 -18.95 -19.49
CA ALA A 546 -2.02 -18.83 -18.92
C ALA A 546 -1.58 -17.38 -18.80
N ALA A 547 -1.03 -17.00 -17.65
CA ALA A 547 -0.40 -15.68 -17.49
C ALA A 547 0.82 -15.56 -18.43
N LEU A 548 0.93 -14.47 -19.19
CA LEU A 548 1.95 -14.35 -20.26
C LEU A 548 3.39 -14.41 -19.73
N TRP A 549 3.63 -13.97 -18.51
CA TRP A 549 4.96 -14.05 -17.88
C TRP A 549 5.39 -15.48 -17.48
N THR A 550 4.49 -16.45 -17.52
CA THR A 550 4.83 -17.85 -17.30
C THR A 550 5.27 -18.58 -18.58
N LEU A 551 5.11 -17.94 -19.73
CA LEU A 551 5.45 -18.51 -21.03
C LEU A 551 6.83 -18.02 -21.49
N PRO A 552 7.63 -18.87 -22.18
CA PRO A 552 8.89 -18.41 -22.74
C PRO A 552 8.64 -17.49 -23.96
N PRO A 553 9.52 -16.49 -24.22
CA PRO A 553 9.36 -15.54 -25.33
C PRO A 553 9.14 -16.19 -26.69
N ALA A 554 9.81 -17.33 -26.96
CA ALA A 554 9.66 -18.07 -28.20
C ALA A 554 8.23 -18.59 -28.43
N ALA A 555 7.52 -19.00 -27.37
CA ALA A 555 6.13 -19.45 -27.47
C ALA A 555 5.18 -18.31 -27.88
N LEU A 556 5.55 -17.05 -27.62
CA LEU A 556 4.83 -15.85 -28.03
C LEU A 556 5.28 -15.35 -29.41
N GLY A 557 6.18 -16.04 -30.10
CA GLY A 557 6.72 -15.62 -31.40
C GLY A 557 7.63 -14.40 -31.35
N ILE A 558 8.20 -14.09 -30.17
CA ILE A 558 9.10 -12.94 -29.96
C ILE A 558 10.50 -13.29 -30.49
N ALA A 559 11.05 -12.40 -31.30
CA ALA A 559 12.41 -12.44 -31.85
C ALA A 559 13.03 -11.04 -31.79
N PRO A 560 14.34 -10.87 -32.02
CA PRO A 560 15.00 -9.57 -31.91
C PRO A 560 14.39 -8.45 -32.76
N ASP A 561 13.79 -8.78 -33.90
CA ASP A 561 13.10 -7.88 -34.84
C ASP A 561 11.57 -7.95 -34.75
N ARG A 562 11.03 -8.72 -33.81
CA ARG A 562 9.61 -9.02 -33.72
C ARG A 562 9.08 -8.85 -32.31
N ARG A 563 7.97 -8.09 -32.18
CA ARG A 563 7.15 -8.03 -30.96
C ARG A 563 5.90 -8.92 -31.05
N ALA A 564 5.28 -9.23 -29.94
CA ALA A 564 4.02 -9.96 -29.92
C ALA A 564 2.88 -9.08 -29.39
N ALA A 565 1.82 -8.92 -30.21
CA ALA A 565 0.51 -8.42 -29.79
C ALA A 565 -0.36 -9.63 -29.45
N VAL A 566 -0.32 -10.04 -28.18
CA VAL A 566 -0.96 -11.29 -27.74
C VAL A 566 -2.45 -11.07 -27.58
N LYS A 567 -3.25 -11.94 -28.18
CA LYS A 567 -4.70 -12.05 -27.96
C LYS A 567 -4.92 -13.05 -26.83
N TRP A 568 -5.43 -12.60 -25.71
CA TRP A 568 -5.59 -13.45 -24.53
C TRP A 568 -7.07 -13.74 -24.25
N LEU A 569 -7.37 -15.03 -24.00
CA LEU A 569 -8.67 -15.53 -23.63
C LEU A 569 -8.62 -16.20 -22.26
N GLU A 570 -9.68 -16.09 -21.49
CA GLU A 570 -9.81 -16.74 -20.18
C GLU A 570 -9.97 -18.26 -20.33
N THR A 571 -10.77 -18.69 -21.29
CA THR A 571 -11.07 -20.10 -21.58
C THR A 571 -10.71 -20.50 -23.01
N SER A 572 -10.61 -21.80 -23.27
CA SER A 572 -10.44 -22.34 -24.62
C SER A 572 -11.78 -22.48 -25.39
N ALA A 573 -12.90 -22.15 -24.74
CA ALA A 573 -14.22 -22.21 -25.41
C ALA A 573 -14.36 -21.15 -26.47
N SER A 574 -13.81 -19.95 -26.26
CA SER A 574 -13.81 -18.84 -27.21
C SER A 574 -12.54 -18.78 -28.07
N THR A 575 -12.58 -18.04 -29.16
CA THR A 575 -11.41 -17.81 -30.01
C THR A 575 -11.39 -16.38 -30.58
N VAL A 576 -10.18 -15.93 -30.96
CA VAL A 576 -10.00 -14.65 -31.65
C VAL A 576 -9.44 -14.89 -33.06
N TYR A 577 -10.04 -14.24 -34.03
CA TYR A 577 -9.52 -14.13 -35.38
C TYR A 577 -8.83 -12.77 -35.52
N PRO A 578 -7.48 -12.72 -35.51
CA PRO A 578 -6.75 -11.47 -35.60
C PRO A 578 -7.03 -10.75 -36.92
N GLN A 579 -6.95 -9.42 -36.91
CA GLN A 579 -7.08 -8.60 -38.13
C GLN A 579 -6.18 -9.15 -39.28
N GLY A 580 -6.79 -9.34 -40.46
CA GLY A 580 -6.09 -9.90 -41.61
C GLY A 580 -6.00 -11.42 -41.68
N ALA A 581 -6.51 -12.14 -40.69
CA ALA A 581 -6.58 -13.62 -40.71
C ALA A 581 -7.66 -14.20 -41.64
N GLY A 582 -8.37 -13.36 -42.35
CA GLY A 582 -9.37 -13.80 -43.36
C GLY A 582 -10.62 -14.43 -42.69
N PHE A 583 -11.10 -13.85 -41.62
CA PHE A 583 -12.36 -14.26 -40.99
C PHE A 583 -13.50 -14.16 -42.02
N THR A 584 -14.18 -15.27 -42.28
CA THR A 584 -15.42 -15.35 -43.09
C THR A 584 -16.45 -16.19 -42.35
N ALA A 585 -17.20 -15.55 -41.45
CA ALA A 585 -18.32 -16.18 -40.73
C ALA A 585 -19.38 -16.71 -41.70
N THR A 586 -19.50 -16.10 -42.88
CA THR A 586 -20.45 -16.49 -43.93
C THR A 586 -20.23 -17.87 -44.56
N ARG A 587 -19.15 -18.61 -44.16
CA ARG A 587 -18.96 -20.00 -44.61
C ARG A 587 -19.68 -21.05 -43.73
N ASP A 588 -20.22 -20.64 -42.57
CA ASP A 588 -21.08 -21.50 -41.74
C ASP A 588 -22.53 -21.38 -42.22
N GLU A 589 -23.11 -22.50 -42.64
CA GLU A 589 -24.51 -22.54 -43.13
C GLU A 589 -25.53 -22.07 -42.05
N ASN A 590 -25.15 -22.12 -40.78
CA ASN A 590 -25.97 -21.72 -39.64
C ASN A 590 -25.74 -20.26 -39.21
N PHE A 591 -24.89 -19.49 -39.90
CA PHE A 591 -24.58 -18.11 -39.54
C PHE A 591 -25.75 -17.19 -39.84
N GLN A 592 -26.21 -16.47 -38.83
CA GLN A 592 -27.27 -15.45 -38.88
C GLN A 592 -26.66 -14.05 -38.77
N PRO A 593 -26.63 -13.21 -39.82
CA PRO A 593 -26.07 -11.87 -39.77
C PRO A 593 -26.94 -10.92 -38.94
N VAL A 594 -26.32 -10.05 -38.16
CA VAL A 594 -26.98 -9.05 -37.30
C VAL A 594 -26.50 -7.63 -37.64
N ALA A 595 -25.20 -7.40 -37.73
CA ALA A 595 -24.56 -6.11 -38.06
C ALA A 595 -24.92 -4.95 -37.10
N ALA A 596 -24.99 -5.20 -35.79
CA ALA A 596 -25.30 -4.18 -34.79
C ALA A 596 -24.01 -3.56 -34.24
N ASN A 597 -23.81 -2.24 -34.40
CA ASN A 597 -22.67 -1.49 -33.91
C ASN A 597 -23.00 -0.85 -32.56
N PHE A 598 -22.18 -1.15 -31.54
CA PHE A 598 -22.30 -0.62 -30.17
C PHE A 598 -21.22 0.47 -29.97
N ALA A 599 -21.58 1.72 -30.25
CA ALA A 599 -20.75 2.93 -30.08
C ALA A 599 -19.37 2.85 -30.74
N ASP A 600 -19.24 2.07 -31.80
CA ASP A 600 -17.97 1.80 -32.50
C ASP A 600 -16.87 1.17 -31.63
N VAL A 601 -17.26 0.62 -30.49
CA VAL A 601 -16.40 -0.18 -29.59
C VAL A 601 -16.43 -1.65 -30.01
N LEU A 602 -17.65 -2.22 -30.16
CA LEU A 602 -17.86 -3.57 -30.66
C LEU A 602 -19.01 -3.58 -31.69
N THR A 603 -18.84 -4.35 -32.73
CA THR A 603 -19.91 -4.64 -33.69
C THR A 603 -20.26 -6.12 -33.64
N LEU A 604 -21.48 -6.46 -33.28
CA LEU A 604 -22.00 -7.83 -33.43
C LEU A 604 -22.21 -8.11 -34.93
N LEU A 605 -21.34 -8.91 -35.51
CA LEU A 605 -21.43 -9.31 -36.92
C LEU A 605 -22.62 -10.25 -37.15
N GLY A 606 -22.88 -11.14 -36.22
CA GLY A 606 -23.88 -12.16 -36.24
C GLY A 606 -23.61 -13.27 -35.23
N TYR A 607 -24.38 -14.34 -35.36
CA TYR A 607 -24.27 -15.49 -34.47
C TYR A 607 -24.51 -16.81 -35.25
N THR A 608 -24.03 -17.90 -34.69
CA THR A 608 -24.40 -19.26 -35.12
C THR A 608 -25.24 -19.91 -34.04
N ASN A 609 -26.32 -20.57 -34.46
CA ASN A 609 -27.18 -21.39 -33.60
C ASN A 609 -27.32 -22.78 -34.23
N ASN A 610 -26.72 -23.78 -33.58
CA ASN A 610 -26.80 -25.17 -34.03
C ASN A 610 -28.06 -25.91 -33.57
N MET A 611 -28.88 -25.24 -32.74
CA MET A 611 -30.14 -25.78 -32.18
C MET A 611 -31.31 -24.90 -32.57
N GLN A 612 -32.17 -25.34 -33.51
CA GLN A 612 -33.36 -24.59 -33.89
C GLN A 612 -34.43 -24.59 -32.78
N SER A 613 -34.40 -25.58 -31.89
CA SER A 613 -35.28 -25.66 -30.72
C SER A 613 -34.56 -26.24 -29.52
N VAL A 614 -35.07 -25.98 -28.34
CA VAL A 614 -34.54 -26.45 -27.05
C VAL A 614 -35.70 -26.88 -26.16
N LYS A 615 -35.48 -27.88 -25.28
CA LYS A 615 -36.48 -28.27 -24.28
C LYS A 615 -36.26 -27.58 -22.96
N PRO A 616 -37.28 -27.44 -22.10
CA PRO A 616 -37.11 -27.02 -20.71
C PRO A 616 -36.10 -27.93 -20.01
N GLY A 617 -35.18 -27.35 -19.25
CA GLY A 617 -34.06 -28.04 -18.59
C GLY A 617 -32.80 -28.26 -19.47
N GLU A 618 -32.87 -27.95 -20.77
CA GLU A 618 -31.72 -28.06 -21.68
C GLU A 618 -30.96 -26.72 -21.80
N THR A 619 -29.73 -26.81 -22.31
CA THR A 619 -28.84 -25.64 -22.53
C THR A 619 -28.87 -25.26 -24.00
N LEU A 620 -29.23 -24.03 -24.29
CA LEU A 620 -29.13 -23.41 -25.62
C LEU A 620 -27.69 -22.94 -25.81
N ALA A 621 -26.97 -23.48 -26.81
CA ALA A 621 -25.60 -23.09 -27.14
C ALA A 621 -25.56 -22.22 -28.40
N LEU A 622 -24.97 -21.03 -28.27
CA LEU A 622 -24.76 -20.06 -29.33
C LEU A 622 -23.32 -19.68 -29.48
N THR A 623 -22.88 -19.19 -30.63
CA THR A 623 -21.62 -18.49 -30.80
C THR A 623 -21.89 -17.12 -31.43
N LEU A 624 -21.52 -16.06 -30.71
CA LEU A 624 -21.63 -14.69 -31.18
C LEU A 624 -20.28 -14.20 -31.71
N TYR A 625 -20.28 -13.49 -32.82
CA TYR A 625 -19.08 -12.97 -33.47
C TYR A 625 -19.03 -11.47 -33.32
N TRP A 626 -18.08 -10.99 -32.53
CA TRP A 626 -17.90 -9.59 -32.18
C TRP A 626 -16.65 -9.02 -32.84
N GLN A 627 -16.80 -8.00 -33.67
CA GLN A 627 -15.66 -7.29 -34.24
C GLN A 627 -15.30 -6.08 -33.38
N VAL A 628 -14.02 -5.91 -33.12
CA VAL A 628 -13.45 -4.75 -32.42
C VAL A 628 -13.54 -3.53 -33.34
N GLY A 629 -14.11 -2.44 -32.83
CA GLY A 629 -14.27 -1.16 -33.54
C GLY A 629 -13.05 -0.26 -33.44
N GLU A 630 -13.17 0.94 -34.00
CA GLU A 630 -12.09 1.96 -34.02
C GLU A 630 -12.05 2.78 -32.72
N GLN A 631 -13.13 2.84 -31.97
CA GLN A 631 -13.15 3.56 -30.70
C GLN A 631 -12.34 2.80 -29.63
N PRO A 632 -11.63 3.53 -28.77
CA PRO A 632 -10.88 2.88 -27.71
C PRO A 632 -11.84 2.11 -26.78
N MET A 633 -11.47 0.87 -26.52
CA MET A 633 -12.18 0.03 -25.56
C MET A 633 -12.30 0.75 -24.19
N PRO A 634 -13.43 0.63 -23.48
CA PRO A 634 -13.57 1.22 -22.16
C PRO A 634 -12.42 0.80 -21.25
N GLN A 635 -11.88 1.75 -20.51
CA GLN A 635 -10.84 1.45 -19.55
C GLN A 635 -11.41 0.59 -18.42
N PRO A 636 -10.74 -0.49 -18.00
CA PRO A 636 -11.19 -1.23 -16.82
C PRO A 636 -11.23 -0.29 -15.63
N ALA A 637 -12.35 -0.25 -14.89
CA ALA A 637 -12.30 0.34 -13.57
C ALA A 637 -11.47 -0.56 -12.66
N PRO A 638 -10.79 0.06 -11.73
CA PRO A 638 -9.76 -0.55 -10.93
C PRO A 638 -10.26 -1.56 -9.92
N THR A 639 -11.56 -1.64 -9.69
CA THR A 639 -12.03 -2.27 -8.47
C THR A 639 -12.34 -3.74 -8.59
N ARG A 640 -12.82 -4.23 -9.71
CA ARG A 640 -13.17 -5.67 -9.88
C ARG A 640 -13.91 -5.92 -11.18
N GLY A 641 -13.42 -6.84 -11.95
CA GLY A 641 -14.13 -7.34 -13.12
C GLY A 641 -13.62 -6.77 -14.44
N ALA A 642 -14.24 -7.19 -15.50
CA ALA A 642 -13.97 -6.73 -16.85
C ALA A 642 -14.44 -5.28 -17.03
N ALA A 643 -13.70 -4.52 -17.82
CA ALA A 643 -14.15 -3.18 -18.23
C ALA A 643 -15.38 -3.23 -19.15
N LEU A 644 -15.55 -4.36 -19.77
CA LEU A 644 -16.62 -4.62 -20.73
C LEU A 644 -17.13 -6.04 -20.54
N SER A 645 -18.43 -6.22 -20.64
CA SER A 645 -19.09 -7.51 -20.74
C SER A 645 -20.13 -7.47 -21.85
N ILE A 646 -20.45 -8.63 -22.39
CA ILE A 646 -21.62 -8.81 -23.21
C ILE A 646 -22.72 -9.48 -22.41
N PHE A 647 -23.95 -9.28 -22.82
CA PHE A 647 -25.06 -10.08 -22.33
C PHE A 647 -25.81 -10.73 -23.50
N VAL A 648 -26.37 -11.91 -23.23
CA VAL A 648 -27.35 -12.56 -24.09
C VAL A 648 -28.49 -13.04 -23.20
N HIS A 649 -29.69 -12.59 -23.47
CA HIS A 649 -30.88 -12.90 -22.67
C HIS A 649 -31.96 -13.55 -23.53
N VAL A 650 -32.62 -14.58 -22.97
CA VAL A 650 -33.88 -15.12 -23.49
C VAL A 650 -35.01 -14.42 -22.76
N VAL A 651 -35.90 -13.79 -23.48
CA VAL A 651 -37.00 -12.99 -22.90
C VAL A 651 -38.38 -13.29 -23.50
N ASP A 652 -39.44 -13.05 -22.72
CA ASP A 652 -40.82 -13.19 -23.15
C ASP A 652 -41.41 -11.83 -23.56
N GLY A 653 -40.94 -11.27 -24.69
CA GLY A 653 -41.38 -10.00 -25.21
C GLY A 653 -41.03 -8.76 -24.40
N ASP A 654 -40.78 -8.90 -23.09
CA ASP A 654 -40.34 -7.84 -22.19
C ASP A 654 -38.87 -8.05 -21.79
N PRO A 655 -37.97 -7.12 -22.14
CA PRO A 655 -36.54 -7.23 -21.78
C PRO A 655 -36.26 -7.35 -20.29
N ALA A 656 -37.19 -6.93 -19.42
CA ALA A 656 -37.06 -7.05 -17.97
C ALA A 656 -37.37 -8.46 -17.45
N ARG A 657 -38.05 -9.30 -18.27
CA ARG A 657 -38.44 -10.68 -17.92
C ARG A 657 -37.49 -11.69 -18.54
N LYS A 658 -36.36 -11.85 -17.93
CA LYS A 658 -35.32 -12.82 -18.34
C LYS A 658 -35.76 -14.22 -17.93
N LEU A 659 -35.69 -15.16 -18.87
CA LEU A 659 -35.92 -16.59 -18.66
C LEU A 659 -34.58 -17.35 -18.59
N ALA A 660 -33.57 -16.87 -19.31
CA ALA A 660 -32.20 -17.31 -19.23
C ALA A 660 -31.29 -16.14 -19.55
N GLU A 661 -30.10 -16.12 -18.93
CA GLU A 661 -29.14 -15.06 -19.13
C GLU A 661 -27.69 -15.59 -19.19
N PHE A 662 -26.91 -14.89 -19.98
CA PHE A 662 -25.45 -15.03 -20.03
C PHE A 662 -24.85 -13.61 -19.97
N ASP A 663 -24.00 -13.36 -18.98
CA ASP A 663 -23.37 -12.07 -18.74
C ASP A 663 -21.87 -12.29 -18.52
N SER A 664 -21.08 -12.36 -19.60
CA SER A 664 -19.64 -12.58 -19.51
C SER A 664 -18.92 -12.10 -20.79
N TRP A 665 -17.62 -11.91 -20.69
CA TRP A 665 -16.71 -11.63 -21.80
C TRP A 665 -15.39 -12.38 -21.57
N ASP A 666 -14.95 -13.17 -22.52
CA ASP A 666 -13.83 -14.10 -22.36
C ASP A 666 -12.45 -13.50 -22.74
N ALA A 667 -12.44 -12.52 -23.66
CA ALA A 667 -11.21 -11.92 -24.13
C ALA A 667 -10.69 -10.79 -23.23
N ALA A 668 -9.38 -10.70 -23.00
CA ALA A 668 -8.78 -9.50 -22.45
C ALA A 668 -8.82 -8.38 -23.49
N LEU A 669 -9.16 -7.15 -23.06
CA LEU A 669 -9.14 -5.98 -23.94
C LEU A 669 -7.71 -5.61 -24.35
N ARG A 670 -6.77 -5.89 -23.47
CA ARG A 670 -5.35 -5.73 -23.73
C ARG A 670 -4.91 -6.61 -24.90
N GLY A 671 -4.32 -6.02 -25.92
CA GLY A 671 -3.83 -6.70 -27.10
C GLY A 671 -4.88 -6.88 -28.20
N LEU A 672 -6.15 -6.56 -28.00
CA LEU A 672 -7.10 -6.46 -29.09
C LEU A 672 -6.81 -5.23 -29.96
N GLU A 673 -6.99 -5.39 -31.28
CA GLU A 673 -6.76 -4.37 -32.29
C GLU A 673 -8.05 -4.16 -33.09
N PRO A 674 -8.33 -2.95 -33.62
CA PRO A 674 -9.48 -2.74 -34.50
C PRO A 674 -9.51 -3.76 -35.63
N GLY A 675 -10.68 -4.35 -35.86
CA GLY A 675 -10.85 -5.40 -36.89
C GLY A 675 -10.60 -6.83 -36.40
N ASP A 676 -10.10 -7.05 -35.18
CA ASP A 676 -10.12 -8.40 -34.56
C ASP A 676 -11.56 -8.90 -34.39
N VAL A 677 -11.79 -10.19 -34.63
CA VAL A 677 -13.10 -10.79 -34.41
C VAL A 677 -13.04 -11.84 -33.32
N ILE A 678 -13.87 -11.68 -32.29
CA ILE A 678 -13.99 -12.58 -31.15
C ILE A 678 -15.22 -13.46 -31.36
N ALA A 679 -15.02 -14.79 -31.45
CA ALA A 679 -16.08 -15.77 -31.39
C ALA A 679 -16.32 -16.15 -29.94
N GLN A 680 -17.35 -15.56 -29.31
CA GLN A 680 -17.73 -15.80 -27.93
C GLN A 680 -18.77 -16.89 -27.86
N HIS A 681 -18.46 -18.00 -27.20
CA HIS A 681 -19.42 -19.06 -26.94
C HIS A 681 -20.31 -18.70 -25.74
N VAL A 682 -21.59 -18.95 -25.89
CA VAL A 682 -22.66 -18.62 -24.94
C VAL A 682 -23.48 -19.87 -24.65
N ALA A 683 -23.68 -20.19 -23.40
CA ALA A 683 -24.51 -21.27 -22.92
C ALA A 683 -25.63 -20.71 -22.04
N LEU A 684 -26.88 -20.91 -22.42
CA LEU A 684 -28.07 -20.40 -21.73
C LEU A 684 -28.90 -21.59 -21.23
N GLU A 685 -28.95 -21.75 -19.91
CA GLU A 685 -29.75 -22.81 -19.27
C GLU A 685 -31.24 -22.38 -19.26
N ILE A 686 -32.08 -23.13 -19.96
CA ILE A 686 -33.53 -22.90 -19.98
C ILE A 686 -34.14 -23.59 -18.77
N ALA A 687 -34.81 -22.85 -17.90
CA ALA A 687 -35.38 -23.45 -16.69
C ALA A 687 -36.47 -24.51 -17.01
N GLU A 688 -36.65 -25.50 -16.15
CA GLU A 688 -37.60 -26.62 -16.32
C GLU A 688 -39.07 -26.17 -16.41
N ASP A 689 -39.42 -25.00 -15.89
CA ASP A 689 -40.77 -24.45 -15.83
C ASP A 689 -41.13 -23.51 -17.00
N VAL A 690 -40.23 -23.35 -17.97
CA VAL A 690 -40.45 -22.49 -19.15
C VAL A 690 -41.46 -23.12 -20.09
N ALA A 691 -42.51 -22.36 -20.41
CA ALA A 691 -43.59 -22.82 -21.29
C ALA A 691 -43.10 -23.02 -22.75
N PRO A 692 -43.61 -24.04 -23.48
CA PRO A 692 -43.28 -24.26 -24.89
C PRO A 692 -43.87 -23.14 -25.78
N LYS A 693 -42.99 -22.30 -26.33
CA LYS A 693 -43.28 -21.26 -27.35
C LYS A 693 -41.99 -20.63 -27.85
N ALA A 694 -42.09 -19.71 -28.80
CA ALA A 694 -40.96 -18.91 -29.25
C ALA A 694 -40.65 -17.78 -28.26
N TYR A 695 -39.37 -17.58 -27.95
CA TYR A 695 -38.83 -16.53 -27.08
C TYR A 695 -37.81 -15.70 -27.83
N ASP A 696 -37.73 -14.40 -27.51
CA ASP A 696 -36.78 -13.50 -28.14
C ASP A 696 -35.38 -13.65 -27.55
N LEU A 697 -34.37 -13.59 -28.41
CA LEU A 697 -32.97 -13.54 -28.07
C LEU A 697 -32.48 -12.10 -28.18
N LEU A 698 -32.07 -11.51 -27.08
CA LEU A 698 -31.49 -10.16 -27.00
C LEU A 698 -30.00 -10.25 -26.70
N ALA A 699 -29.19 -9.41 -27.37
CA ALA A 699 -27.76 -9.28 -27.09
C ALA A 699 -27.37 -7.81 -26.93
N GLY A 700 -26.36 -7.55 -26.15
CA GLY A 700 -25.84 -6.19 -25.95
C GLY A 700 -24.49 -6.19 -25.25
N VAL A 701 -24.01 -4.97 -25.04
CA VAL A 701 -22.69 -4.70 -24.43
C VAL A 701 -22.89 -3.74 -23.27
N TYR A 702 -22.22 -3.98 -22.16
CA TYR A 702 -22.31 -3.10 -20.99
C TYR A 702 -20.99 -3.03 -20.23
N SER A 703 -20.85 -2.00 -19.40
CA SER A 703 -19.78 -1.86 -18.41
C SER A 703 -20.24 -2.51 -17.09
N PRO A 704 -19.58 -3.57 -16.62
CA PRO A 704 -19.93 -4.21 -15.34
C PRO A 704 -19.71 -3.32 -14.12
N GLN A 705 -19.11 -2.15 -14.30
CA GLN A 705 -18.71 -1.24 -13.24
C GLN A 705 -19.84 -0.33 -12.77
N ASP A 706 -20.58 0.21 -13.72
CA ASP A 706 -21.67 1.17 -13.52
C ASP A 706 -22.98 0.69 -14.14
N TRP A 707 -22.98 -0.52 -14.72
CA TRP A 707 -24.08 -1.16 -15.42
C TRP A 707 -24.59 -0.34 -16.63
N GLN A 708 -23.78 0.63 -17.09
CA GLN A 708 -24.13 1.38 -18.30
C GLN A 708 -24.01 0.50 -19.53
N ARG A 709 -25.09 0.44 -20.30
CA ARG A 709 -25.12 -0.29 -21.56
C ARG A 709 -24.68 0.61 -22.71
N LEU A 710 -23.90 0.05 -23.63
CA LEU A 710 -23.58 0.72 -24.88
C LEU A 710 -24.81 0.71 -25.80
N VAL A 711 -25.02 1.82 -26.50
CA VAL A 711 -26.18 1.97 -27.40
C VAL A 711 -25.81 1.53 -28.79
N THR A 712 -26.81 0.97 -29.49
CA THR A 712 -26.79 0.65 -30.93
C THR A 712 -27.96 1.31 -31.62
N ALA A 713 -27.83 1.60 -32.92
CA ALA A 713 -28.94 2.11 -33.75
C ALA A 713 -29.50 0.96 -34.58
N GLN A 714 -30.80 0.76 -34.51
CA GLN A 714 -31.56 -0.19 -35.34
C GLN A 714 -32.80 0.49 -35.86
N ASP A 715 -33.06 0.43 -37.18
CA ASP A 715 -34.24 1.01 -37.83
C ASP A 715 -34.47 2.50 -37.52
N GLY A 716 -33.36 3.27 -37.31
CA GLY A 716 -33.43 4.71 -37.01
C GLY A 716 -33.73 5.06 -35.54
N ALA A 717 -33.88 4.08 -34.65
CA ALA A 717 -34.02 4.24 -33.20
C ALA A 717 -32.77 3.75 -32.47
N THR A 718 -32.54 4.30 -31.29
CA THR A 718 -31.36 3.93 -30.43
C THR A 718 -31.85 3.01 -29.32
N TYR A 719 -31.18 1.87 -29.19
CA TYR A 719 -31.45 0.85 -28.18
C TYR A 719 -30.17 0.51 -27.40
N ASP A 720 -30.35 0.01 -26.20
CA ASP A 720 -29.26 -0.52 -25.37
C ASP A 720 -29.08 -2.05 -25.50
N TYR A 721 -29.73 -2.64 -26.49
CA TYR A 721 -29.65 -4.04 -26.92
C TYR A 721 -30.03 -4.18 -28.39
N VAL A 722 -29.76 -5.35 -28.98
CA VAL A 722 -30.26 -5.76 -30.28
C VAL A 722 -31.02 -7.08 -30.15
N ARG A 723 -32.16 -7.21 -30.84
CA ARG A 723 -32.85 -8.50 -31.03
C ARG A 723 -32.10 -9.28 -32.11
N ILE A 724 -31.48 -10.37 -31.74
CA ILE A 724 -30.66 -11.18 -32.67
C ILE A 724 -31.47 -12.31 -33.33
N GLY A 725 -32.59 -12.71 -32.72
CA GLY A 725 -33.44 -13.79 -33.24
C GLY A 725 -34.46 -14.26 -32.23
N ALA A 726 -34.94 -15.47 -32.43
CA ALA A 726 -35.82 -16.16 -31.49
C ALA A 726 -35.39 -17.63 -31.33
N VAL A 727 -35.70 -18.21 -30.18
CA VAL A 727 -35.52 -19.63 -29.89
C VAL A 727 -36.87 -20.27 -29.61
N GLU A 728 -37.14 -21.42 -30.19
CA GLU A 728 -38.36 -22.20 -29.96
C GLU A 728 -38.11 -23.18 -28.80
N VAL A 729 -38.88 -23.04 -27.72
CA VAL A 729 -38.90 -24.01 -26.63
C VAL A 729 -39.98 -25.05 -26.98
N THR A 730 -39.56 -26.30 -27.17
CA THR A 730 -40.46 -27.41 -27.52
C THR A 730 -40.78 -28.28 -26.30
N PRO A 731 -41.92 -29.00 -26.27
CA PRO A 731 -42.31 -29.85 -25.14
C PRO A 731 -41.31 -30.95 -24.82
#